data_111e2d5373d55eb2aef1f7f4b25c4e79
#
_entry.id   111e2d5373d55eb2aef1f7f4b25c4e79
#
_cell.length_a   1.000
_cell.length_b   1.000
_cell.length_c   1.000
_cell.angle_alpha   90.00
_cell.angle_beta   90.00
_cell.angle_gamma   90.00
#
_symmetry.space_group_name_H-M   'P 1'
#
loop_
_entity.id
_entity.type
_entity.pdbx_description
1 polymer ?
#
loop_
_entity_poly.entity_id
_entity_poly.type
_entity_poly.pdbx_seq_one_letter_code
_entity_poly.pdbx_strand_id
1 'polypeptide(L)'
;MRIDRFFWLLAASLILLACGKEMSGPQSGTTTYKVAVVMPQSQWDSEKVLVQGALATIDQAQEGLQQRVKLDLEWIDEEDANLEDEVYRITHDDSYAAIVGPKYSRHARMLARESLSYRIPVIMPSVTSAEIQRIYGGSNRTAPNIFCMSESDLAQTQAMLNVLRKQLLAGHIIMLSRGRDADDYVYSFASYAKYFTTELRYESYKESIFTDKESLRSCIRQIKASMSSYFFILPTIIFVPSSVEDMLMLNEVLDEEGINLGVEAGSVHNIKDYFPEIYCTDIGCNPLLEGKLTHEFQGIALCGDPESGFPATRKAVTGREIQNGYAQLYDSFTLLALSLAHKETAQLATVREAIVAVMDACDGDADELSWTPDGLRHGFQSIRNGHIPSMSGASGSWIFDRETHISQLGTWYGHWRYYDGQYHLAGYLTRSDHARKSSMDQMWDFVADELMNFDKNINGVSYEPLTDRCAVVMATSTGWINYRHQADALEFYRMLKNAGYDDDHIVLIIEDDLADNPENPHPGVVHVTPDGENLHTNIQVDYKISELTPEDFGNILKGNVTARTPQVVHGSKNTNVVLFWSGHGTYNTKINWGPDGYIWAAEIHGILQNAQDNFRKLFFVMETCYSGSVGEDMPGIPGVLLLTAAAPGETSHADVLEGNIYLSNAFTRVFREEVEARPNINLYELYTQLARHTTASHAMIYNYEWYGNVYYSTLAEFFEPIKN
;
A
#
# COMPACT_ATOMS: atom_id res chain seq x y z
N MET A 1 -61.56 53.04 -14.18
CA MET A 1 -61.49 51.57 -13.97
C MET A 1 -61.14 50.82 -15.23
N ARG A 2 -60.02 51.19 -15.91
CA ARG A 2 -59.50 50.54 -17.13
C ARG A 2 -57.95 50.60 -17.24
N ILE A 3 -57.25 51.00 -16.19
CA ILE A 3 -55.76 51.10 -16.21
C ILE A 3 -55.09 49.93 -15.51
N ASP A 4 -55.78 49.25 -14.58
CA ASP A 4 -55.18 48.16 -13.81
C ASP A 4 -55.04 46.78 -14.54
N ARG A 5 -55.75 46.58 -15.63
CA ARG A 5 -55.63 45.35 -16.42
C ARG A 5 -54.45 45.31 -17.38
N PHE A 6 -53.92 46.50 -17.76
CA PHE A 6 -52.79 46.59 -18.67
C PHE A 6 -51.45 46.39 -17.94
N PHE A 7 -51.37 46.77 -16.67
CA PHE A 7 -50.17 46.56 -15.86
C PHE A 7 -49.97 45.10 -15.50
N TRP A 8 -51.03 44.33 -15.26
CA TRP A 8 -50.94 42.89 -14.95
C TRP A 8 -50.60 42.04 -16.20
N LEU A 9 -50.96 42.44 -17.40
CA LEU A 9 -50.55 41.76 -18.63
C LEU A 9 -49.13 42.06 -19.02
N LEU A 10 -48.58 43.22 -18.70
CA LEU A 10 -47.16 43.55 -18.91
C LEU A 10 -46.26 42.86 -17.85
N ALA A 11 -46.71 42.76 -16.61
CA ALA A 11 -46.01 42.02 -15.52
C ALA A 11 -46.01 40.50 -15.79
N ALA A 12 -47.10 39.93 -16.31
CA ALA A 12 -47.16 38.52 -16.68
C ALA A 12 -46.29 38.19 -17.93
N SER A 13 -46.16 39.11 -18.89
CA SER A 13 -45.26 38.91 -20.03
C SER A 13 -43.80 39.13 -19.70
N LEU A 14 -43.48 39.96 -18.71
CA LEU A 14 -42.11 40.11 -18.19
C LEU A 14 -41.67 38.95 -17.30
N ILE A 15 -42.61 38.29 -16.56
CA ILE A 15 -42.33 37.09 -15.79
C ILE A 15 -42.20 35.87 -16.71
N LEU A 16 -42.89 35.80 -17.83
CA LEU A 16 -42.71 34.76 -18.85
C LEU A 16 -41.43 34.92 -19.68
N LEU A 17 -40.87 36.13 -19.78
CA LEU A 17 -39.58 36.38 -20.42
C LEU A 17 -38.37 36.17 -19.46
N ALA A 18 -38.61 36.17 -18.14
CA ALA A 18 -37.58 35.86 -17.16
C ALA A 18 -37.45 34.37 -16.78
N CYS A 19 -38.43 33.52 -17.17
CA CYS A 19 -38.41 32.07 -17.01
C CYS A 19 -38.05 31.29 -18.29
N GLY A 20 -37.63 31.98 -19.33
CA GLY A 20 -37.16 31.38 -20.58
C GLY A 20 -35.65 31.18 -20.61
N LYS A 21 -35.00 30.73 -19.55
CA LYS A 21 -33.87 29.84 -19.70
C LYS A 21 -34.46 28.48 -20.08
N GLU A 22 -34.56 28.23 -21.37
CA GLU A 22 -34.57 26.86 -21.84
C GLU A 22 -33.46 26.15 -21.08
N MET A 23 -33.82 25.22 -20.22
CA MET A 23 -32.91 24.15 -19.86
C MET A 23 -32.67 23.46 -21.20
N SER A 24 -31.59 23.85 -21.89
CA SER A 24 -31.04 23.06 -22.97
C SER A 24 -30.90 21.66 -22.43
N GLY A 25 -31.75 20.75 -22.88
CA GLY A 25 -31.57 19.33 -22.60
C GLY A 25 -30.14 18.98 -23.01
N PRO A 26 -29.56 17.94 -22.42
CA PRO A 26 -28.18 17.57 -22.65
C PRO A 26 -27.94 17.55 -24.16
N GLN A 27 -27.04 18.43 -24.65
CA GLN A 27 -26.69 18.49 -26.06
C GLN A 27 -26.09 17.13 -26.44
N SER A 28 -26.72 16.42 -27.36
CA SER A 28 -26.13 15.21 -27.91
C SER A 28 -24.85 15.58 -28.66
N GLY A 29 -23.70 15.04 -28.24
CA GLY A 29 -22.43 15.38 -28.88
C GLY A 29 -21.25 14.60 -28.31
N THR A 30 -20.13 14.68 -28.97
CA THR A 30 -18.84 14.16 -28.50
C THR A 30 -17.95 15.32 -28.11
N THR A 31 -17.49 15.35 -26.87
CA THR A 31 -16.47 16.29 -26.41
C THR A 31 -15.10 15.64 -26.57
N THR A 32 -14.21 16.33 -27.27
CA THR A 32 -12.82 15.84 -27.46
C THR A 32 -11.89 16.55 -26.50
N TYR A 33 -11.05 15.77 -25.78
CA TYR A 33 -10.07 16.24 -24.84
C TYR A 33 -8.68 15.92 -25.33
N LYS A 34 -7.79 16.92 -25.38
CA LYS A 34 -6.39 16.73 -25.72
C LYS A 34 -5.63 16.21 -24.52
N VAL A 35 -4.82 15.16 -24.70
CA VAL A 35 -4.06 14.48 -23.65
C VAL A 35 -2.63 14.29 -24.13
N ALA A 36 -1.66 14.68 -23.31
CA ALA A 36 -0.26 14.37 -23.56
C ALA A 36 0.08 12.97 -23.01
N VAL A 37 0.77 12.17 -23.82
CA VAL A 37 1.23 10.83 -23.46
C VAL A 37 2.74 10.84 -23.45
N VAL A 38 3.35 10.85 -22.25
CA VAL A 38 4.79 10.93 -22.06
C VAL A 38 5.34 9.53 -21.83
N MET A 39 5.93 8.94 -22.86
CA MET A 39 6.42 7.55 -22.88
C MET A 39 7.68 7.45 -23.75
N PRO A 40 8.58 6.46 -23.48
CA PRO A 40 9.80 6.29 -24.27
C PRO A 40 9.47 5.97 -25.74
N GLN A 41 10.01 6.74 -26.69
CA GLN A 41 9.78 6.54 -28.11
C GLN A 41 10.18 5.14 -28.58
N SER A 42 11.21 4.60 -27.98
CA SER A 42 11.70 3.24 -28.26
C SER A 42 10.65 2.14 -28.05
N GLN A 43 9.59 2.41 -27.29
CA GLN A 43 8.51 1.46 -26.96
C GLN A 43 7.14 1.85 -27.57
N TRP A 44 7.05 2.95 -28.30
CA TRP A 44 5.78 3.46 -28.83
C TRP A 44 4.99 2.46 -29.69
N ASP A 45 5.66 1.61 -30.47
CA ASP A 45 4.95 0.67 -31.34
C ASP A 45 4.05 -0.29 -30.54
N SER A 46 4.55 -0.81 -29.42
CA SER A 46 3.78 -1.71 -28.57
C SER A 46 2.80 -0.99 -27.67
N GLU A 47 3.16 0.19 -27.17
CA GLU A 47 2.31 0.99 -26.30
C GLU A 47 1.15 1.65 -27.06
N LYS A 48 1.39 2.13 -28.27
CA LYS A 48 0.31 2.66 -29.14
C LYS A 48 -0.74 1.62 -29.47
N VAL A 49 -0.34 0.37 -29.73
CA VAL A 49 -1.29 -0.74 -29.95
C VAL A 49 -2.14 -0.99 -28.70
N LEU A 50 -1.52 -0.96 -27.51
CA LEU A 50 -2.25 -1.11 -26.25
C LEU A 50 -3.26 0.02 -26.04
N VAL A 51 -2.79 1.27 -26.18
CA VAL A 51 -3.61 2.48 -25.97
C VAL A 51 -4.74 2.58 -26.99
N GLN A 52 -4.49 2.22 -28.25
CA GLN A 52 -5.55 2.11 -29.26
C GLN A 52 -6.61 1.08 -28.86
N GLY A 53 -6.21 -0.04 -28.24
CA GLY A 53 -7.15 -1.01 -27.69
C GLY A 53 -7.99 -0.44 -26.55
N ALA A 54 -7.39 0.34 -25.64
CA ALA A 54 -8.12 1.03 -24.58
C ALA A 54 -9.13 2.05 -25.16
N LEU A 55 -8.69 2.88 -26.09
CA LEU A 55 -9.57 3.87 -26.74
C LEU A 55 -10.73 3.20 -27.50
N ALA A 56 -10.48 2.11 -28.20
CA ALA A 56 -11.53 1.34 -28.89
C ALA A 56 -12.55 0.75 -27.90
N THR A 57 -12.08 0.26 -26.74
CA THR A 57 -12.97 -0.25 -25.69
C THR A 57 -13.81 0.90 -25.08
N ILE A 58 -13.21 2.06 -24.84
CA ILE A 58 -13.87 3.26 -24.34
C ILE A 58 -14.94 3.75 -25.37
N ASP A 59 -14.59 3.81 -26.64
CA ASP A 59 -15.51 4.21 -27.71
C ASP A 59 -16.69 3.24 -27.82
N GLN A 60 -16.43 1.93 -27.82
CA GLN A 60 -17.45 0.88 -27.85
C GLN A 60 -18.39 0.94 -26.62
N ALA A 61 -17.84 1.19 -25.44
CA ALA A 61 -18.62 1.32 -24.21
C ALA A 61 -19.60 2.50 -24.26
N GLN A 62 -19.26 3.55 -24.99
CA GLN A 62 -20.09 4.75 -25.14
C GLN A 62 -21.05 4.71 -26.32
N GLU A 63 -21.11 3.63 -27.11
CA GLU A 63 -22.05 3.48 -28.21
C GLU A 63 -23.51 3.62 -27.74
N GLY A 64 -24.25 4.52 -28.39
CA GLY A 64 -25.65 4.81 -28.04
C GLY A 64 -25.84 5.85 -26.94
N LEU A 65 -24.77 6.29 -26.24
CA LEU A 65 -24.89 7.40 -25.30
C LEU A 65 -25.06 8.75 -26.02
N GLN A 66 -25.87 9.62 -25.43
CA GLN A 66 -26.12 10.95 -25.98
C GLN A 66 -24.91 11.88 -25.87
N GLN A 67 -24.16 11.75 -24.81
CA GLN A 67 -22.92 12.48 -24.56
C GLN A 67 -21.76 11.50 -24.46
N ARG A 68 -20.70 11.79 -25.21
CA ARG A 68 -19.50 10.96 -25.27
C ARG A 68 -18.26 11.80 -25.03
N VAL A 69 -17.26 11.19 -24.42
CA VAL A 69 -15.90 11.74 -24.30
C VAL A 69 -14.99 11.04 -25.30
N LYS A 70 -14.10 11.81 -25.93
CA LYS A 70 -13.06 11.29 -26.82
C LYS A 70 -11.71 11.86 -26.41
N LEU A 71 -10.68 11.02 -26.41
CA LEU A 71 -9.32 11.42 -26.12
C LEU A 71 -8.55 11.63 -27.44
N ASP A 72 -7.94 12.79 -27.60
CA ASP A 72 -7.02 13.13 -28.68
C ASP A 72 -5.60 13.17 -28.12
N LEU A 73 -4.74 12.24 -28.56
CA LEU A 73 -3.46 11.97 -27.93
C LEU A 73 -2.30 12.61 -28.66
N GLU A 74 -1.48 13.37 -27.94
CA GLU A 74 -0.17 13.83 -28.39
C GLU A 74 0.93 13.05 -27.66
N TRP A 75 1.75 12.34 -28.43
CA TRP A 75 2.83 11.52 -27.90
C TRP A 75 4.12 12.32 -27.78
N ILE A 76 4.71 12.32 -26.60
CA ILE A 76 5.95 12.99 -26.25
C ILE A 76 6.97 11.92 -25.87
N ASP A 77 8.17 12.04 -26.43
CA ASP A 77 9.25 11.11 -26.09
C ASP A 77 9.81 11.41 -24.70
N GLU A 78 9.64 10.46 -23.79
CA GLU A 78 10.13 10.56 -22.42
C GLU A 78 11.67 10.63 -22.35
N GLU A 79 12.36 10.13 -23.37
CA GLU A 79 13.83 10.05 -23.42
C GLU A 79 14.46 11.20 -24.24
N ASP A 80 13.64 12.16 -24.72
CA ASP A 80 14.13 13.34 -25.44
C ASP A 80 14.94 14.24 -24.48
N ALA A 81 16.09 14.72 -24.97
CA ALA A 81 16.94 15.65 -24.23
C ALA A 81 16.23 16.98 -23.87
N ASN A 82 15.17 17.34 -24.60
CA ASN A 82 14.37 18.54 -24.38
C ASN A 82 13.06 18.24 -23.65
N LEU A 83 12.94 17.11 -22.96
CA LEU A 83 11.69 16.73 -22.27
C LEU A 83 11.18 17.83 -21.32
N GLU A 84 12.08 18.54 -20.62
CA GLU A 84 11.70 19.62 -19.71
C GLU A 84 11.00 20.77 -20.45
N ASP A 85 11.50 21.16 -21.61
CA ASP A 85 10.87 22.19 -22.47
C ASP A 85 9.48 21.74 -22.99
N GLU A 86 9.35 20.47 -23.37
CA GLU A 86 8.07 19.89 -23.81
C GLU A 86 7.06 19.83 -22.67
N VAL A 87 7.46 19.42 -21.48
CA VAL A 87 6.59 19.41 -20.30
C VAL A 87 6.19 20.84 -19.92
N TYR A 88 7.12 21.81 -19.98
CA TYR A 88 6.81 23.22 -19.78
C TYR A 88 5.77 23.72 -20.81
N ARG A 89 5.93 23.38 -22.09
CA ARG A 89 4.96 23.74 -23.15
C ARG A 89 3.57 23.18 -22.84
N ILE A 90 3.46 21.90 -22.48
CA ILE A 90 2.20 21.23 -22.18
C ILE A 90 1.52 21.87 -20.97
N THR A 91 2.27 22.09 -19.89
CA THR A 91 1.72 22.62 -18.65
C THR A 91 1.26 24.08 -18.75
N HIS A 92 1.74 24.82 -19.76
CA HIS A 92 1.34 26.19 -20.05
C HIS A 92 0.28 26.32 -21.17
N ASP A 93 -0.25 25.20 -21.66
CA ASP A 93 -1.29 25.17 -22.68
C ASP A 93 -2.60 24.63 -22.12
N ASP A 94 -3.55 25.51 -21.85
CA ASP A 94 -4.88 25.19 -21.30
C ASP A 94 -5.71 24.23 -22.15
N SER A 95 -5.26 23.90 -23.37
CA SER A 95 -5.94 22.94 -24.24
C SER A 95 -5.76 21.49 -23.78
N TYR A 96 -4.74 21.18 -22.97
CA TYR A 96 -4.54 19.84 -22.44
C TYR A 96 -5.39 19.57 -21.20
N ALA A 97 -6.05 18.44 -21.21
CA ALA A 97 -6.88 17.99 -20.10
C ALA A 97 -6.07 17.26 -19.01
N ALA A 98 -5.06 16.49 -19.42
CA ALA A 98 -4.22 15.69 -18.54
C ALA A 98 -2.92 15.29 -19.24
N ILE A 99 -1.96 14.81 -18.41
CA ILE A 99 -0.79 14.07 -18.86
C ILE A 99 -0.93 12.61 -18.39
N VAL A 100 -0.65 11.64 -19.27
CA VAL A 100 -0.50 10.22 -18.91
C VAL A 100 0.96 9.83 -19.08
N GLY A 101 1.60 9.38 -18.02
CA GLY A 101 3.02 9.12 -17.94
C GLY A 101 3.68 9.88 -16.78
N PRO A 102 4.98 9.80 -16.60
CA PRO A 102 5.94 9.05 -17.40
C PRO A 102 5.89 7.55 -17.11
N LYS A 103 6.64 6.77 -17.86
CA LYS A 103 6.84 5.35 -17.59
C LYS A 103 7.85 5.11 -16.47
N TYR A 104 8.92 5.89 -16.45
CA TYR A 104 10.05 5.70 -15.53
C TYR A 104 10.07 6.73 -14.40
N SER A 105 10.36 6.26 -13.19
CA SER A 105 10.41 7.11 -11.99
C SER A 105 11.44 8.26 -12.10
N ARG A 106 12.53 8.05 -12.86
CA ARG A 106 13.58 9.07 -13.06
C ARG A 106 13.06 10.39 -13.67
N HIS A 107 12.00 10.36 -14.47
CA HIS A 107 11.40 11.57 -15.06
C HIS A 107 10.18 12.08 -14.26
N ALA A 108 9.68 11.29 -13.34
CA ALA A 108 8.45 11.60 -12.62
C ALA A 108 8.56 12.83 -11.72
N ARG A 109 9.73 13.06 -11.11
CA ARG A 109 9.96 14.23 -10.24
C ARG A 109 9.79 15.55 -10.99
N MET A 110 10.30 15.63 -12.22
CA MET A 110 10.17 16.81 -13.06
C MET A 110 8.70 17.05 -13.46
N LEU A 111 8.01 16.03 -14.00
CA LEU A 111 6.60 16.14 -14.37
C LEU A 111 5.73 16.50 -13.15
N ALA A 112 5.98 15.90 -12.01
CA ALA A 112 5.24 16.16 -10.77
C ALA A 112 5.39 17.61 -10.33
N ARG A 113 6.63 18.14 -10.33
CA ARG A 113 6.93 19.51 -9.95
C ARG A 113 6.23 20.52 -10.85
N GLU A 114 6.36 20.36 -12.17
CA GLU A 114 5.77 21.28 -13.14
C GLU A 114 4.23 21.22 -13.10
N SER A 115 3.64 20.03 -13.01
CA SER A 115 2.18 19.87 -12.95
C SER A 115 1.55 20.53 -11.72
N LEU A 116 2.24 20.53 -10.58
CA LEU A 116 1.76 21.19 -9.36
C LEU A 116 1.68 22.71 -9.53
N SER A 117 2.65 23.30 -10.25
CA SER A 117 2.70 24.73 -10.52
C SER A 117 1.52 25.18 -11.38
N TYR A 118 1.13 24.40 -12.37
CA TYR A 118 0.10 24.72 -13.37
C TYR A 118 -1.22 23.95 -13.19
N ARG A 119 -1.32 23.10 -12.18
CA ARG A 119 -2.54 22.36 -11.82
C ARG A 119 -3.06 21.41 -12.90
N ILE A 120 -2.22 20.97 -13.83
CA ILE A 120 -2.57 19.95 -14.81
C ILE A 120 -2.42 18.56 -14.14
N PRO A 121 -3.43 17.67 -14.20
CA PRO A 121 -3.32 16.35 -13.60
C PRO A 121 -2.39 15.45 -14.38
N VAL A 122 -1.56 14.68 -13.67
CA VAL A 122 -0.67 13.65 -14.21
C VAL A 122 -1.07 12.29 -13.67
N ILE A 123 -1.43 11.37 -14.55
CA ILE A 123 -1.71 9.98 -14.23
C ILE A 123 -0.45 9.18 -14.55
N MET A 124 0.16 8.57 -13.55
CA MET A 124 1.41 7.83 -13.65
C MET A 124 1.12 6.32 -13.64
N PRO A 125 1.25 5.62 -14.78
CA PRO A 125 0.90 4.20 -14.87
C PRO A 125 1.80 3.30 -14.03
N SER A 126 3.12 3.49 -14.10
CA SER A 126 4.12 2.56 -13.59
C SER A 126 5.23 3.23 -12.78
N VAL A 127 5.00 4.43 -12.28
CA VAL A 127 5.93 5.10 -11.36
C VAL A 127 5.72 4.55 -9.96
N THR A 128 6.68 3.75 -9.49
CA THR A 128 6.62 3.03 -8.21
C THR A 128 7.50 3.64 -7.14
N SER A 129 8.33 4.65 -7.46
CA SER A 129 9.18 5.30 -6.46
C SER A 129 8.36 5.87 -5.30
N ALA A 130 8.55 5.30 -4.11
CA ALA A 130 7.88 5.76 -2.90
C ALA A 130 8.25 7.22 -2.55
N GLU A 131 9.44 7.67 -2.90
CA GLU A 131 9.85 9.07 -2.70
C GLU A 131 9.02 10.03 -3.55
N ILE A 132 8.76 9.71 -4.82
CA ILE A 132 7.91 10.52 -5.68
C ILE A 132 6.48 10.55 -5.15
N GLN A 133 5.94 9.38 -4.81
CA GLN A 133 4.61 9.25 -4.26
C GLN A 133 4.46 10.01 -2.94
N ARG A 134 5.44 9.90 -2.03
CA ARG A 134 5.45 10.60 -0.74
C ARG A 134 5.55 12.12 -0.85
N ILE A 135 6.39 12.62 -1.77
CA ILE A 135 6.64 14.07 -1.90
C ILE A 135 5.49 14.78 -2.62
N TYR A 136 4.95 14.18 -3.66
CA TYR A 136 4.01 14.83 -4.57
C TYR A 136 2.57 14.34 -4.48
N GLY A 137 2.34 13.11 -3.98
CA GLY A 137 1.03 12.65 -3.54
C GLY A 137 0.75 13.12 -2.11
N GLY A 138 -0.51 13.26 -1.74
CA GLY A 138 -0.91 13.31 -0.36
C GLY A 138 -1.26 14.61 0.33
N SER A 139 -1.65 14.40 1.59
CA SER A 139 -2.36 15.32 2.48
C SER A 139 -1.64 16.63 2.82
N ASN A 140 -0.35 16.71 2.60
CA ASN A 140 0.41 17.96 2.84
C ASN A 140 0.15 19.03 1.78
N ARG A 141 -0.74 18.78 0.81
CA ARG A 141 -1.02 19.69 -0.28
C ARG A 141 -2.52 19.85 -0.47
N THR A 142 -2.95 21.09 -0.59
CA THR A 142 -4.36 21.49 -0.77
C THR A 142 -4.99 20.97 -2.07
N ALA A 143 -4.21 20.32 -2.94
CA ALA A 143 -4.70 19.83 -4.21
C ALA A 143 -3.73 18.82 -4.87
N PRO A 144 -3.90 17.51 -4.69
CA PRO A 144 -3.08 16.52 -5.39
C PRO A 144 -3.28 16.64 -6.90
N ASN A 145 -2.18 16.57 -7.65
CA ASN A 145 -2.19 16.55 -9.12
C ASN A 145 -1.54 15.30 -9.70
N ILE A 146 -1.00 14.45 -8.84
CA ILE A 146 -0.31 13.21 -9.21
C ILE A 146 -1.18 12.04 -8.77
N PHE A 147 -1.46 11.16 -9.71
CA PHE A 147 -2.32 10.00 -9.55
C PHE A 147 -1.57 8.76 -10.02
N CYS A 148 -1.25 7.83 -9.12
CA CYS A 148 -0.45 6.65 -9.43
C CYS A 148 -1.32 5.40 -9.54
N MET A 149 -1.20 4.69 -10.67
CA MET A 149 -1.96 3.46 -10.95
C MET A 149 -1.27 2.19 -10.45
N SER A 150 -0.13 2.32 -9.79
CA SER A 150 0.63 1.22 -9.19
C SER A 150 1.01 1.56 -7.77
N GLU A 151 1.15 0.53 -6.93
CA GLU A 151 1.71 0.64 -5.58
C GLU A 151 3.18 1.05 -5.64
N SER A 152 3.71 1.48 -4.49
CA SER A 152 5.12 1.85 -4.38
C SER A 152 6.06 0.63 -4.43
N ASP A 153 7.35 0.90 -4.53
CA ASP A 153 8.43 -0.10 -4.48
C ASP A 153 8.42 -0.94 -3.20
N LEU A 154 7.74 -0.50 -2.16
CA LEU A 154 7.47 -1.29 -0.98
C LEU A 154 6.79 -2.62 -1.35
N ALA A 155 5.70 -2.57 -2.12
CA ALA A 155 4.96 -3.76 -2.53
C ALA A 155 5.78 -4.64 -3.49
N GLN A 156 6.48 -4.02 -4.44
CA GLN A 156 7.35 -4.72 -5.37
C GLN A 156 8.47 -5.47 -4.65
N THR A 157 9.12 -4.80 -3.70
CA THR A 157 10.22 -5.38 -2.93
C THR A 157 9.73 -6.56 -2.08
N GLN A 158 8.58 -6.42 -1.45
CA GLN A 158 7.97 -7.49 -0.65
C GLN A 158 7.61 -8.70 -1.54
N ALA A 159 7.01 -8.48 -2.70
CA ALA A 159 6.70 -9.53 -3.66
C ALA A 159 7.98 -10.26 -4.14
N MET A 160 9.03 -9.51 -4.47
CA MET A 160 10.33 -10.08 -4.87
C MET A 160 10.92 -10.98 -3.79
N LEU A 161 11.03 -10.48 -2.56
CA LEU A 161 11.62 -11.24 -1.46
C LEU A 161 10.78 -12.46 -1.09
N ASN A 162 9.45 -12.40 -1.25
CA ASN A 162 8.59 -13.56 -1.09
C ASN A 162 8.86 -14.65 -2.14
N VAL A 163 9.14 -14.28 -3.40
CA VAL A 163 9.55 -15.25 -4.43
C VAL A 163 10.84 -15.96 -4.02
N LEU A 164 11.85 -15.19 -3.63
CA LEU A 164 13.15 -15.73 -3.23
C LEU A 164 13.02 -16.71 -2.07
N ARG A 165 12.19 -16.37 -1.09
CA ARG A 165 11.94 -17.23 0.08
C ARG A 165 11.22 -18.53 -0.29
N LYS A 166 10.25 -18.49 -1.23
CA LYS A 166 9.57 -19.69 -1.73
C LYS A 166 10.52 -20.70 -2.38
N GLN A 167 11.62 -20.21 -2.94
CA GLN A 167 12.58 -21.07 -3.66
C GLN A 167 13.73 -21.57 -2.79
N LEU A 168 13.67 -21.40 -1.47
CA LEU A 168 14.74 -21.79 -0.52
C LEU A 168 16.07 -21.06 -0.71
N LEU A 169 16.09 -19.97 -1.47
CA LEU A 169 17.31 -19.24 -1.82
C LEU A 169 17.62 -18.09 -0.86
N ALA A 170 16.90 -17.97 0.22
CA ALA A 170 16.76 -16.76 1.01
C ALA A 170 17.70 -16.66 2.21
N GLY A 171 18.87 -17.27 2.19
CA GLY A 171 19.82 -17.06 3.27
C GLY A 171 20.57 -15.74 3.18
N HIS A 172 21.07 -15.42 2.00
CA HIS A 172 21.93 -14.25 1.78
C HIS A 172 21.46 -13.47 0.56
N ILE A 173 21.26 -12.17 0.70
CA ILE A 173 20.90 -11.25 -0.40
C ILE A 173 22.09 -10.37 -0.75
N ILE A 174 22.44 -10.34 -2.03
CA ILE A 174 23.35 -9.36 -2.59
C ILE A 174 22.54 -8.43 -3.49
N MET A 175 22.36 -7.20 -3.05
CA MET A 175 21.78 -6.14 -3.86
C MET A 175 22.84 -5.59 -4.80
N LEU A 176 22.66 -5.78 -6.10
CA LEU A 176 23.50 -5.20 -7.15
C LEU A 176 22.72 -4.10 -7.84
N SER A 177 22.98 -2.86 -7.49
CA SER A 177 22.19 -1.72 -7.92
C SER A 177 23.02 -0.65 -8.61
N ARG A 178 22.37 0.11 -9.49
CA ARG A 178 22.92 1.39 -9.96
C ARG A 178 23.12 2.33 -8.78
N GLY A 179 24.02 3.34 -8.92
CA GLY A 179 24.23 4.34 -7.86
C GLY A 179 22.91 5.02 -7.45
N ARG A 180 22.67 5.11 -6.15
CA ARG A 180 21.39 5.57 -5.60
C ARG A 180 21.04 7.02 -5.96
N ASP A 181 22.05 7.86 -6.20
CA ASP A 181 21.85 9.27 -6.56
C ASP A 181 21.37 9.45 -8.00
N ALA A 182 21.35 8.38 -8.78
CA ALA A 182 21.01 8.45 -10.20
C ALA A 182 19.50 8.29 -10.47
N ASP A 183 18.74 7.66 -9.56
CA ASP A 183 17.35 7.33 -9.82
C ASP A 183 16.57 7.15 -8.51
N ASP A 184 15.46 7.86 -8.37
CA ASP A 184 14.54 7.76 -7.23
C ASP A 184 13.99 6.32 -7.06
N TYR A 185 13.81 5.58 -8.14
CA TYR A 185 13.42 4.17 -8.13
C TYR A 185 14.47 3.29 -7.44
N VAL A 186 15.73 3.40 -7.83
CA VAL A 186 16.81 2.61 -7.25
C VAL A 186 16.98 2.88 -5.76
N TYR A 187 16.88 4.16 -5.36
CA TYR A 187 16.94 4.55 -3.95
C TYR A 187 15.78 3.94 -3.15
N SER A 188 14.56 4.06 -3.65
CA SER A 188 13.34 3.56 -3.01
C SER A 188 13.40 2.04 -2.86
N PHE A 189 13.65 1.32 -3.95
CA PHE A 189 13.73 -0.14 -3.93
C PHE A 189 14.81 -0.66 -2.98
N ALA A 190 16.03 -0.10 -3.03
CA ALA A 190 17.12 -0.53 -2.15
C ALA A 190 16.82 -0.31 -0.67
N SER A 191 16.14 0.79 -0.33
CA SER A 191 15.75 1.09 1.05
C SER A 191 14.76 0.06 1.60
N TYR A 192 13.72 -0.27 0.84
CA TYR A 192 12.76 -1.30 1.23
C TYR A 192 13.34 -2.71 1.21
N ALA A 193 14.22 -3.04 0.25
CA ALA A 193 14.88 -4.35 0.23
C ALA A 193 15.72 -4.58 1.49
N LYS A 194 16.47 -3.57 1.93
CA LYS A 194 17.22 -3.64 3.19
C LYS A 194 16.30 -3.85 4.39
N TYR A 195 15.20 -3.12 4.43
CA TYR A 195 14.19 -3.22 5.48
C TYR A 195 13.60 -4.64 5.52
N PHE A 196 13.03 -5.13 4.42
CA PHE A 196 12.36 -6.44 4.39
C PHE A 196 13.31 -7.62 4.53
N THR A 197 14.58 -7.53 4.13
CA THR A 197 15.53 -8.60 4.39
C THR A 197 15.76 -8.79 5.89
N THR A 198 15.72 -7.73 6.67
CA THR A 198 15.78 -7.80 8.13
C THR A 198 14.49 -8.40 8.68
N GLU A 199 13.33 -7.90 8.28
CA GLU A 199 12.01 -8.36 8.74
C GLU A 199 11.73 -9.82 8.39
N LEU A 200 12.12 -10.27 7.20
CA LEU A 200 11.94 -11.64 6.73
C LEU A 200 13.05 -12.61 7.20
N ARG A 201 13.93 -12.17 8.09
CA ARG A 201 15.02 -12.98 8.70
C ARG A 201 15.96 -13.62 7.67
N TYR A 202 16.40 -12.84 6.71
CA TYR A 202 17.52 -13.27 5.87
C TYR A 202 18.82 -13.25 6.68
N GLU A 203 19.71 -14.20 6.44
CA GLU A 203 20.97 -14.33 7.20
C GLU A 203 21.92 -13.15 6.97
N SER A 204 21.91 -12.57 5.77
CA SER A 204 22.65 -11.34 5.50
C SER A 204 22.11 -10.56 4.31
N TYR A 205 22.32 -9.26 4.36
CA TYR A 205 22.11 -8.32 3.27
C TYR A 205 23.41 -7.56 2.97
N LYS A 206 23.80 -7.53 1.69
CA LYS A 206 25.01 -6.83 1.23
C LYS A 206 24.69 -6.02 -0.01
N GLU A 207 25.15 -4.78 -0.04
CA GLU A 207 25.03 -3.91 -1.21
C GLU A 207 26.32 -3.92 -2.05
N SER A 208 26.12 -3.96 -3.37
CA SER A 208 27.16 -3.77 -4.39
C SER A 208 26.64 -2.74 -5.38
N ILE A 209 27.33 -1.60 -5.47
CA ILE A 209 26.86 -0.44 -6.25
C ILE A 209 27.76 -0.26 -7.45
N PHE A 210 27.16 -0.06 -8.65
CA PHE A 210 27.88 0.26 -9.87
C PHE A 210 27.41 1.59 -10.46
N THR A 211 28.30 2.24 -11.21
CA THR A 211 28.01 3.51 -11.90
C THR A 211 28.29 3.45 -13.40
N ASP A 212 29.09 2.46 -13.81
CA ASP A 212 29.51 2.22 -15.18
C ASP A 212 29.88 0.74 -15.38
N LYS A 213 30.24 0.37 -16.60
CA LYS A 213 30.59 -1.01 -16.96
C LYS A 213 31.80 -1.55 -16.17
N GLU A 214 32.79 -0.72 -15.87
CA GLU A 214 34.00 -1.18 -15.17
C GLU A 214 33.71 -1.43 -13.68
N SER A 215 32.97 -0.56 -13.05
CA SER A 215 32.50 -0.76 -11.66
C SER A 215 31.56 -1.96 -11.56
N LEU A 216 30.67 -2.19 -12.54
CA LEU A 216 29.83 -3.38 -12.60
C LEU A 216 30.68 -4.65 -12.70
N ARG A 217 31.71 -4.66 -13.61
CA ARG A 217 32.68 -5.76 -13.73
C ARG A 217 33.37 -6.02 -12.39
N SER A 218 33.78 -4.95 -11.69
CA SER A 218 34.43 -5.07 -10.38
C SER A 218 33.47 -5.72 -9.36
N CYS A 219 32.19 -5.32 -9.34
CA CYS A 219 31.17 -5.93 -8.48
C CYS A 219 31.03 -7.43 -8.78
N ILE A 220 30.90 -7.82 -10.05
CA ILE A 220 30.75 -9.24 -10.47
C ILE A 220 31.97 -10.07 -10.04
N ARG A 221 33.20 -9.55 -10.23
CA ARG A 221 34.40 -10.23 -9.77
C ARG A 221 34.49 -10.40 -8.26
N GLN A 222 34.06 -9.37 -7.50
CA GLN A 222 34.02 -9.42 -6.03
C GLN A 222 32.99 -10.43 -5.55
N ILE A 223 31.79 -10.46 -6.15
CA ILE A 223 30.75 -11.45 -5.84
C ILE A 223 31.32 -12.85 -6.10
N LYS A 224 31.89 -13.12 -7.28
CA LYS A 224 32.48 -14.42 -7.63
C LYS A 224 33.58 -14.84 -6.63
N ALA A 225 34.46 -13.91 -6.25
CA ALA A 225 35.53 -14.18 -5.28
C ALA A 225 34.96 -14.48 -3.85
N SER A 226 33.82 -13.93 -3.49
CA SER A 226 33.22 -14.14 -2.18
C SER A 226 32.49 -15.48 -2.02
N MET A 227 32.22 -16.21 -3.11
CA MET A 227 31.44 -17.45 -3.08
C MET A 227 31.97 -18.50 -2.12
N SER A 228 33.31 -18.58 -1.94
CA SER A 228 33.93 -19.51 -1.00
C SER A 228 33.68 -19.20 0.49
N SER A 229 33.10 -18.05 0.80
CA SER A 229 32.74 -17.67 2.17
C SER A 229 31.34 -18.17 2.60
N TYR A 230 30.53 -18.64 1.64
CA TYR A 230 29.19 -19.18 1.91
C TYR A 230 29.26 -20.70 1.99
N PHE A 231 28.84 -21.29 3.14
CA PHE A 231 29.05 -22.72 3.41
C PHE A 231 27.83 -23.59 3.14
N PHE A 232 26.63 -23.16 3.51
CA PHE A 232 25.42 -23.99 3.43
C PHE A 232 24.32 -23.38 2.58
N ILE A 233 24.16 -22.06 2.60
CA ILE A 233 23.14 -21.34 1.85
C ILE A 233 23.88 -20.37 0.93
N LEU A 234 23.62 -20.50 -0.36
CA LEU A 234 24.24 -19.65 -1.36
C LEU A 234 23.49 -18.31 -1.45
N PRO A 235 24.18 -17.21 -1.78
CA PRO A 235 23.53 -15.93 -1.94
C PRO A 235 22.68 -15.89 -3.22
N THR A 236 21.71 -15.00 -3.22
CA THR A 236 20.93 -14.61 -4.40
C THR A 236 21.21 -13.15 -4.70
N ILE A 237 21.37 -12.81 -5.97
CA ILE A 237 21.56 -11.44 -6.41
C ILE A 237 20.21 -10.85 -6.78
N ILE A 238 19.88 -9.68 -6.21
CA ILE A 238 18.81 -8.82 -6.73
C ILE A 238 19.49 -7.72 -7.55
N PHE A 239 19.22 -7.71 -8.84
CA PHE A 239 19.72 -6.68 -9.75
C PHE A 239 18.69 -5.59 -9.94
N VAL A 240 19.07 -4.36 -9.61
CA VAL A 240 18.23 -3.16 -9.70
C VAL A 240 18.82 -2.22 -10.75
N PRO A 241 18.46 -2.40 -12.03
CA PRO A 241 18.87 -1.50 -13.10
C PRO A 241 18.08 -0.18 -13.03
N SER A 242 18.60 0.88 -13.60
CA SER A 242 17.86 2.12 -13.85
C SER A 242 17.37 2.23 -15.30
N SER A 243 17.86 1.37 -16.19
CA SER A 243 17.51 1.39 -17.61
C SER A 243 17.69 0.04 -18.30
N VAL A 244 17.23 -0.07 -19.54
CA VAL A 244 17.47 -1.23 -20.43
C VAL A 244 18.95 -1.41 -20.71
N GLU A 245 19.71 -0.32 -20.82
CA GLU A 245 21.16 -0.33 -21.06
C GLU A 245 21.90 -1.00 -19.92
N ASP A 246 21.45 -0.86 -18.68
CA ASP A 246 22.06 -1.55 -17.54
C ASP A 246 21.91 -3.07 -17.63
N MET A 247 20.76 -3.55 -18.15
CA MET A 247 20.56 -4.97 -18.43
C MET A 247 21.49 -5.51 -19.52
N LEU A 248 21.63 -4.75 -20.61
CA LEU A 248 22.57 -5.09 -21.69
C LEU A 248 24.02 -5.07 -21.19
N MET A 249 24.36 -4.09 -20.37
CA MET A 249 25.68 -3.97 -19.75
C MET A 249 25.99 -5.15 -18.84
N LEU A 250 25.01 -5.57 -18.00
CA LEU A 250 25.16 -6.75 -17.15
C LEU A 250 25.39 -8.00 -18.00
N ASN A 251 24.56 -8.22 -19.02
CA ASN A 251 24.67 -9.36 -19.92
C ASN A 251 26.08 -9.43 -20.58
N GLU A 252 26.57 -8.29 -21.09
CA GLU A 252 27.89 -8.19 -21.70
C GLU A 252 29.01 -8.44 -20.68
N VAL A 253 28.93 -7.92 -19.47
CA VAL A 253 29.93 -8.16 -18.41
C VAL A 253 29.95 -9.63 -17.99
N LEU A 254 28.79 -10.30 -17.92
CA LEU A 254 28.74 -11.73 -17.61
C LEU A 254 29.40 -12.56 -18.70
N ASP A 255 29.20 -12.23 -19.98
CA ASP A 255 29.89 -12.88 -21.12
C ASP A 255 31.41 -12.67 -21.04
N GLU A 256 31.87 -11.44 -20.81
CA GLU A 256 33.29 -11.09 -20.73
C GLU A 256 34.02 -11.77 -19.55
N GLU A 257 33.33 -11.95 -18.41
CA GLU A 257 33.88 -12.63 -17.22
C GLU A 257 33.72 -14.15 -17.26
N GLY A 258 33.13 -14.69 -18.34
CA GLY A 258 32.87 -16.11 -18.50
C GLY A 258 31.96 -16.68 -17.42
N ILE A 259 30.97 -15.90 -17.01
CA ILE A 259 29.97 -16.32 -16.07
C ILE A 259 28.88 -17.09 -16.83
N ASN A 260 28.48 -18.23 -16.32
CA ASN A 260 27.36 -19.01 -16.86
C ASN A 260 26.24 -19.06 -15.81
N LEU A 261 25.14 -18.38 -16.08
CA LEU A 261 23.94 -18.46 -15.25
C LEU A 261 23.16 -19.73 -15.55
N GLY A 262 22.39 -20.23 -14.58
CA GLY A 262 21.58 -21.45 -14.75
C GLY A 262 22.31 -22.77 -14.44
N VAL A 263 23.55 -22.71 -13.98
CA VAL A 263 24.27 -23.91 -13.52
C VAL A 263 23.74 -24.29 -12.12
N GLU A 264 23.13 -25.47 -12.00
CA GLU A 264 22.64 -25.94 -10.69
C GLU A 264 23.81 -26.11 -9.70
N ALA A 265 23.64 -25.58 -8.49
CA ALA A 265 24.67 -25.62 -7.44
C ALA A 265 25.17 -27.04 -7.14
N GLY A 266 24.27 -28.04 -7.26
CA GLY A 266 24.62 -29.46 -7.08
C GLY A 266 25.42 -30.09 -8.21
N SER A 267 25.53 -29.43 -9.36
CA SER A 267 26.29 -29.93 -10.53
C SER A 267 27.73 -29.43 -10.57
N VAL A 268 28.12 -28.46 -9.75
CA VAL A 268 29.49 -27.93 -9.70
C VAL A 268 30.33 -28.75 -8.74
N HIS A 269 31.52 -29.14 -9.21
CA HIS A 269 32.49 -29.86 -8.36
C HIS A 269 33.20 -28.94 -7.37
N ASN A 270 33.16 -27.63 -7.60
CA ASN A 270 33.77 -26.62 -6.76
C ASN A 270 32.86 -25.40 -6.69
N ILE A 271 32.51 -24.99 -5.49
CA ILE A 271 31.64 -23.82 -5.25
C ILE A 271 32.17 -22.53 -5.87
N LYS A 272 33.47 -22.45 -6.14
CA LYS A 272 34.11 -21.31 -6.86
C LYS A 272 33.67 -21.20 -8.32
N ASP A 273 33.15 -22.28 -8.89
CA ASP A 273 32.66 -22.32 -10.26
C ASP A 273 31.16 -21.97 -10.34
N TYR A 274 30.50 -21.82 -9.19
CA TYR A 274 29.10 -21.39 -9.08
C TYR A 274 29.02 -19.86 -9.08
N PHE A 275 28.01 -19.33 -9.79
CA PHE A 275 27.61 -17.94 -9.70
C PHE A 275 26.14 -17.85 -9.29
N PRO A 276 25.78 -16.93 -8.36
CA PRO A 276 24.41 -16.84 -7.84
C PRO A 276 23.37 -16.53 -8.92
N GLU A 277 22.16 -17.00 -8.72
CA GLU A 277 21.05 -16.60 -9.55
C GLU A 277 20.80 -15.09 -9.43
N ILE A 278 20.41 -14.47 -10.54
CA ILE A 278 20.13 -13.05 -10.63
C ILE A 278 18.63 -12.87 -10.83
N TYR A 279 18.01 -12.19 -9.89
CA TYR A 279 16.64 -11.72 -9.98
C TYR A 279 16.63 -10.24 -10.30
N CYS A 280 15.95 -9.87 -11.37
CA CYS A 280 15.84 -8.49 -11.81
C CYS A 280 14.53 -7.86 -11.34
N THR A 281 14.56 -6.58 -11.09
CA THR A 281 13.34 -5.81 -10.88
C THR A 281 12.58 -5.61 -12.20
N ASP A 282 11.46 -4.93 -12.17
CA ASP A 282 10.51 -4.80 -13.28
C ASP A 282 11.11 -4.18 -14.56
N ILE A 283 12.12 -3.30 -14.44
CA ILE A 283 12.86 -2.74 -15.59
C ILE A 283 13.51 -3.85 -16.42
N GLY A 284 13.90 -4.96 -15.79
CA GLY A 284 14.44 -6.14 -16.47
C GLY A 284 13.43 -6.84 -17.40
N CYS A 285 12.15 -6.61 -17.26
CA CYS A 285 11.10 -7.15 -18.14
C CYS A 285 10.73 -6.12 -19.22
N ASN A 286 11.53 -6.05 -20.26
CA ASN A 286 11.34 -5.03 -21.29
C ASN A 286 11.38 -5.63 -22.70
N PRO A 287 10.40 -5.34 -23.58
CA PRO A 287 10.37 -5.85 -24.95
C PRO A 287 11.63 -5.55 -25.77
N LEU A 288 12.35 -4.47 -25.45
CA LEU A 288 13.60 -4.09 -26.14
C LEU A 288 14.76 -5.07 -25.87
N LEU A 289 14.63 -5.92 -24.87
CA LEU A 289 15.64 -6.93 -24.51
C LEU A 289 15.39 -8.29 -25.20
N GLU A 290 14.22 -8.50 -25.82
CA GLU A 290 13.90 -9.74 -26.51
C GLU A 290 14.91 -10.04 -27.63
N GLY A 291 15.47 -11.25 -27.59
CA GLY A 291 16.53 -11.69 -28.53
C GLY A 291 17.91 -11.05 -28.34
N LYS A 292 18.11 -10.21 -27.32
CA LYS A 292 19.40 -9.52 -27.10
C LYS A 292 20.20 -10.04 -25.91
N LEU A 293 19.56 -10.72 -24.97
CA LEU A 293 20.25 -11.30 -23.82
C LEU A 293 20.68 -12.72 -24.15
N THR A 294 21.91 -13.07 -23.78
CA THR A 294 22.54 -14.39 -24.00
C THR A 294 22.40 -15.28 -22.76
N HIS A 295 22.15 -14.69 -21.61
CA HIS A 295 21.95 -15.37 -20.33
C HIS A 295 20.48 -15.53 -19.99
N GLU A 296 20.16 -16.54 -19.18
CA GLU A 296 18.87 -16.70 -18.56
C GLU A 296 18.77 -15.77 -17.35
N PHE A 297 17.71 -14.97 -17.32
CA PHE A 297 17.39 -14.09 -16.21
C PHE A 297 15.99 -14.40 -15.67
N GLN A 298 15.71 -13.94 -14.48
CA GLN A 298 14.38 -13.99 -13.90
C GLN A 298 14.12 -12.75 -13.04
N GLY A 299 12.86 -12.50 -12.72
CA GLY A 299 12.53 -11.33 -11.92
C GLY A 299 11.02 -11.16 -11.80
N ILE A 300 10.61 -9.99 -11.35
CA ILE A 300 9.21 -9.63 -11.26
C ILE A 300 8.91 -8.38 -12.09
N ALA A 301 7.65 -8.26 -12.52
CA ALA A 301 7.18 -7.11 -13.28
C ALA A 301 5.74 -6.79 -12.92
N LEU A 302 5.35 -5.52 -13.02
CA LEU A 302 3.97 -5.09 -12.90
C LEU A 302 3.10 -5.78 -13.96
N CYS A 303 2.01 -6.38 -13.56
CA CYS A 303 1.09 -7.04 -14.50
C CYS A 303 -0.37 -6.75 -14.14
N GLY A 304 -1.31 -7.27 -14.95
CA GLY A 304 -2.72 -7.24 -14.64
C GLY A 304 -3.14 -8.41 -13.76
N ASP A 305 -4.28 -8.23 -13.11
CA ASP A 305 -4.94 -9.31 -12.39
C ASP A 305 -5.22 -10.49 -13.33
N PRO A 306 -4.73 -11.69 -13.04
CA PRO A 306 -4.97 -12.86 -13.87
C PRO A 306 -6.46 -13.21 -14.03
N GLU A 307 -7.29 -12.90 -13.04
CA GLU A 307 -8.73 -13.18 -13.05
C GLU A 307 -9.54 -12.12 -13.82
N SER A 308 -8.96 -10.93 -14.08
CA SER A 308 -9.61 -9.89 -14.90
C SER A 308 -9.83 -10.30 -16.37
N GLY A 309 -9.11 -11.32 -16.84
CA GLY A 309 -9.08 -11.74 -18.24
C GLY A 309 -8.19 -10.85 -19.14
N PHE A 310 -7.66 -9.73 -18.62
CA PHE A 310 -6.80 -8.83 -19.40
C PHE A 310 -5.49 -9.50 -19.83
N PRO A 311 -4.71 -10.19 -18.95
CA PRO A 311 -3.48 -10.85 -19.36
C PRO A 311 -3.72 -11.88 -20.50
N ALA A 312 -4.79 -12.65 -20.43
CA ALA A 312 -5.15 -13.63 -21.46
C ALA A 312 -5.48 -12.95 -22.80
N THR A 313 -6.23 -11.84 -22.75
CA THR A 313 -6.56 -11.04 -23.95
C THR A 313 -5.29 -10.44 -24.57
N ARG A 314 -4.38 -9.91 -23.77
CA ARG A 314 -3.10 -9.36 -24.24
C ARG A 314 -2.21 -10.43 -24.86
N LYS A 315 -2.09 -11.60 -24.21
CA LYS A 315 -1.36 -12.74 -24.76
C LYS A 315 -1.90 -13.14 -26.14
N ALA A 316 -3.21 -13.19 -26.31
CA ALA A 316 -3.84 -13.53 -27.61
C ALA A 316 -3.51 -12.51 -28.71
N VAL A 317 -3.37 -11.23 -28.37
CA VAL A 317 -3.06 -10.14 -29.33
C VAL A 317 -1.58 -10.05 -29.65
N THR A 318 -0.72 -10.19 -28.65
CA THR A 318 0.72 -9.88 -28.78
C THR A 318 1.62 -11.13 -28.85
N GLY A 319 1.10 -12.29 -28.48
CA GLY A 319 1.88 -13.53 -28.28
C GLY A 319 2.74 -13.53 -27.01
N ARG A 320 2.80 -12.39 -26.25
CA ARG A 320 3.63 -12.26 -25.04
C ARG A 320 2.84 -12.66 -23.81
N GLU A 321 3.49 -13.41 -22.93
CA GLU A 321 2.88 -13.87 -21.67
C GLU A 321 2.90 -12.79 -20.58
N ILE A 322 3.89 -11.91 -20.60
CA ILE A 322 4.04 -10.83 -19.63
C ILE A 322 4.51 -9.54 -20.32
N GLN A 323 4.03 -8.42 -19.82
CA GLN A 323 4.36 -7.08 -20.30
C GLN A 323 4.28 -6.11 -19.12
N ASN A 324 5.42 -5.53 -18.74
CA ASN A 324 5.54 -4.66 -17.58
C ASN A 324 4.71 -3.37 -17.70
N GLY A 325 3.81 -3.12 -16.73
CA GLY A 325 3.04 -1.88 -16.58
C GLY A 325 1.90 -1.67 -17.61
N TYR A 326 1.61 -2.66 -18.47
CA TYR A 326 0.62 -2.48 -19.55
C TYR A 326 -0.82 -2.43 -19.04
N ALA A 327 -1.14 -3.16 -17.99
CA ALA A 327 -2.48 -3.11 -17.38
C ALA A 327 -2.73 -1.73 -16.75
N GLN A 328 -1.75 -1.21 -16.04
CA GLN A 328 -1.80 0.11 -15.40
C GLN A 328 -1.89 1.25 -16.43
N LEU A 329 -1.17 1.12 -17.56
CA LEU A 329 -1.29 2.07 -18.65
C LEU A 329 -2.68 2.05 -19.29
N TYR A 330 -3.25 0.86 -19.51
CA TYR A 330 -4.63 0.71 -20.00
C TYR A 330 -5.63 1.39 -19.06
N ASP A 331 -5.51 1.12 -17.76
CA ASP A 331 -6.39 1.67 -16.74
C ASP A 331 -6.25 3.18 -16.59
N SER A 332 -5.09 3.75 -16.86
CA SER A 332 -4.90 5.21 -16.85
C SER A 332 -5.82 5.93 -17.85
N PHE A 333 -6.01 5.37 -19.04
CA PHE A 333 -6.93 5.92 -20.03
C PHE A 333 -8.40 5.67 -19.66
N THR A 334 -8.70 4.53 -19.08
CA THR A 334 -10.05 4.20 -18.58
C THR A 334 -10.46 5.14 -17.46
N LEU A 335 -9.59 5.34 -16.47
CA LEU A 335 -9.79 6.28 -15.36
C LEU A 335 -10.03 7.70 -15.90
N LEU A 336 -9.18 8.16 -16.82
CA LEU A 336 -9.31 9.49 -17.39
C LEU A 336 -10.64 9.66 -18.15
N ALA A 337 -11.05 8.69 -18.97
CA ALA A 337 -12.29 8.75 -19.72
C ALA A 337 -13.54 8.79 -18.82
N LEU A 338 -13.59 7.96 -17.77
CA LEU A 338 -14.66 7.97 -16.76
C LEU A 338 -14.68 9.30 -16.00
N SER A 339 -13.51 9.82 -15.62
CA SER A 339 -13.38 11.10 -14.93
C SER A 339 -13.87 12.27 -15.80
N LEU A 340 -13.54 12.28 -17.09
CA LEU A 340 -14.01 13.32 -18.02
C LEU A 340 -15.54 13.24 -18.22
N ALA A 341 -16.11 12.04 -18.29
CA ALA A 341 -17.55 11.86 -18.33
C ALA A 341 -18.23 12.37 -17.05
N HIS A 342 -17.61 12.12 -15.89
CA HIS A 342 -18.08 12.64 -14.60
C HIS A 342 -17.97 14.17 -14.55
N LYS A 343 -16.85 14.75 -15.01
CA LYS A 343 -16.67 16.19 -15.09
C LYS A 343 -17.81 16.86 -15.85
N GLU A 344 -18.18 16.32 -17.02
CA GLU A 344 -19.28 16.87 -17.84
C GLU A 344 -20.64 16.73 -17.13
N THR A 345 -20.89 15.56 -16.52
CA THR A 345 -22.19 15.27 -15.88
C THR A 345 -22.41 16.10 -14.63
N ALA A 346 -21.39 16.18 -13.77
CA ALA A 346 -21.43 16.93 -12.50
C ALA A 346 -21.08 18.42 -12.68
N GLN A 347 -20.72 18.85 -13.91
CA GLN A 347 -20.30 20.22 -14.22
C GLN A 347 -19.13 20.72 -13.36
N LEU A 348 -18.16 19.83 -13.11
CA LEU A 348 -16.99 20.17 -12.31
C LEU A 348 -16.07 21.17 -13.04
N ALA A 349 -15.40 22.01 -12.27
CA ALA A 349 -14.55 23.06 -12.80
C ALA A 349 -13.27 22.47 -13.44
N THR A 350 -12.69 21.45 -12.85
CA THR A 350 -11.40 20.89 -13.26
C THR A 350 -11.46 19.40 -13.53
N VAL A 351 -10.53 18.91 -14.36
CA VAL A 351 -10.35 17.46 -14.61
C VAL A 351 -9.83 16.78 -13.33
N ARG A 352 -9.01 17.47 -12.57
CA ARG A 352 -8.48 16.98 -11.29
C ARG A 352 -9.59 16.61 -10.30
N GLU A 353 -10.57 17.52 -10.09
CA GLU A 353 -11.71 17.23 -9.22
C GLU A 353 -12.48 15.98 -9.66
N ALA A 354 -12.58 15.77 -10.95
CA ALA A 354 -13.26 14.59 -11.49
C ALA A 354 -12.44 13.30 -11.30
N ILE A 355 -11.12 13.34 -11.45
CA ILE A 355 -10.24 12.19 -11.18
C ILE A 355 -10.33 11.82 -9.70
N VAL A 356 -10.21 12.79 -8.81
CA VAL A 356 -10.34 12.58 -7.34
C VAL A 356 -11.67 11.92 -7.01
N ALA A 357 -12.78 12.44 -7.54
CA ALA A 357 -14.11 11.88 -7.26
C ALA A 357 -14.27 10.43 -7.74
N VAL A 358 -13.68 10.08 -8.90
CA VAL A 358 -13.72 8.69 -9.39
C VAL A 358 -12.83 7.78 -8.54
N MET A 359 -11.64 8.24 -8.18
CA MET A 359 -10.73 7.45 -7.34
C MET A 359 -11.29 7.25 -5.92
N ASP A 360 -11.90 8.28 -5.33
CA ASP A 360 -12.51 8.20 -4.00
C ASP A 360 -13.73 7.26 -3.93
N ALA A 361 -14.37 7.01 -5.08
CA ALA A 361 -15.49 6.07 -5.17
C ALA A 361 -15.04 4.61 -5.35
N CYS A 362 -13.75 4.37 -5.62
CA CYS A 362 -13.20 3.04 -5.81
C CYS A 362 -12.60 2.54 -4.49
N ASP A 363 -13.36 1.72 -3.78
CA ASP A 363 -13.05 1.24 -2.43
C ASP A 363 -12.92 -0.31 -2.34
N GLY A 364 -13.01 -1.01 -3.47
CA GLY A 364 -12.88 -2.47 -3.54
C GLY A 364 -14.15 -3.23 -3.15
N ASP A 365 -15.32 -2.58 -3.22
CA ASP A 365 -16.61 -3.21 -2.94
C ASP A 365 -16.94 -4.34 -3.92
N ALA A 366 -17.76 -5.29 -3.47
CA ALA A 366 -18.13 -6.51 -4.21
C ALA A 366 -18.83 -6.29 -5.55
N ASP A 367 -19.40 -5.11 -5.79
CA ASP A 367 -20.14 -4.75 -7.01
C ASP A 367 -19.30 -3.97 -8.03
N GLU A 368 -18.00 -4.22 -8.11
CA GLU A 368 -17.10 -3.57 -9.06
C GLU A 368 -17.47 -3.85 -10.52
N LEU A 369 -17.42 -2.82 -11.35
CA LEU A 369 -17.61 -2.93 -12.80
C LEU A 369 -16.27 -3.22 -13.49
N SER A 370 -16.28 -4.16 -14.43
CA SER A 370 -15.04 -4.60 -15.11
C SER A 370 -14.55 -3.62 -16.17
N TRP A 371 -13.27 -3.72 -16.52
CA TRP A 371 -12.62 -2.98 -17.63
C TRP A 371 -13.14 -3.32 -19.03
N THR A 372 -13.96 -4.37 -19.17
CA THR A 372 -14.51 -4.80 -20.46
C THR A 372 -15.46 -3.78 -21.06
N PRO A 373 -15.76 -3.84 -22.40
CA PRO A 373 -16.69 -2.91 -23.02
C PRO A 373 -18.06 -2.84 -22.33
N ASP A 374 -18.57 -3.99 -21.84
CA ASP A 374 -19.84 -4.05 -21.13
C ASP A 374 -19.76 -3.45 -19.73
N GLY A 375 -18.71 -3.75 -18.97
CA GLY A 375 -18.49 -3.14 -17.66
C GLY A 375 -18.34 -1.63 -17.76
N LEU A 376 -17.48 -1.16 -18.67
CA LEU A 376 -17.32 0.29 -18.92
C LEU A 376 -18.61 0.96 -19.41
N ARG A 377 -19.44 0.27 -20.21
CA ARG A 377 -20.75 0.79 -20.61
C ARG A 377 -21.63 1.07 -19.42
N HIS A 378 -21.71 0.14 -18.46
CA HIS A 378 -22.42 0.34 -17.21
C HIS A 378 -21.79 1.46 -16.38
N GLY A 379 -20.46 1.56 -16.35
CA GLY A 379 -19.74 2.65 -15.69
C GLY A 379 -20.12 4.03 -16.26
N PHE A 380 -20.04 4.21 -17.57
CA PHE A 380 -20.46 5.47 -18.21
C PHE A 380 -21.94 5.76 -17.99
N GLN A 381 -22.83 4.76 -18.07
CA GLN A 381 -24.26 4.94 -17.78
C GLN A 381 -24.50 5.36 -16.33
N SER A 382 -23.83 4.74 -15.38
CA SER A 382 -23.90 5.08 -13.97
C SER A 382 -23.49 6.53 -13.72
N ILE A 383 -22.34 6.93 -14.28
CA ILE A 383 -21.83 8.31 -14.20
C ILE A 383 -22.83 9.30 -14.83
N ARG A 384 -23.40 8.99 -16.00
CA ARG A 384 -24.41 9.87 -16.65
C ARG A 384 -25.69 9.96 -15.84
N ASN A 385 -25.99 8.99 -14.97
CA ASN A 385 -27.09 9.02 -14.03
C ASN A 385 -26.74 9.67 -12.68
N GLY A 386 -25.52 10.18 -12.52
CA GLY A 386 -25.06 10.89 -11.32
C GLY A 386 -24.45 10.02 -10.24
N HIS A 387 -24.15 8.75 -10.54
CA HIS A 387 -23.52 7.81 -9.61
C HIS A 387 -22.14 7.39 -10.14
N ILE A 388 -21.11 7.47 -9.31
CA ILE A 388 -19.78 6.98 -9.63
C ILE A 388 -19.68 5.52 -9.17
N PRO A 389 -19.41 4.57 -10.07
CA PRO A 389 -19.28 3.16 -9.71
C PRO A 389 -17.88 2.86 -9.18
N SER A 390 -17.73 1.81 -8.36
CA SER A 390 -16.45 1.15 -8.13
C SER A 390 -16.04 0.33 -9.34
N MET A 391 -14.72 0.23 -9.60
CA MET A 391 -14.20 -0.36 -10.83
C MET A 391 -13.14 -1.42 -10.52
N SER A 392 -13.21 -2.52 -11.27
CA SER A 392 -12.12 -3.49 -11.42
C SER A 392 -11.52 -3.33 -12.81
N GLY A 393 -10.32 -2.78 -12.86
CA GLY A 393 -9.61 -2.47 -14.11
C GLY A 393 -8.91 -3.68 -14.72
N ALA A 394 -8.10 -3.39 -15.73
CA ALA A 394 -7.17 -4.35 -16.32
C ALA A 394 -6.08 -4.78 -15.32
N SER A 395 -5.69 -3.89 -14.42
CA SER A 395 -4.72 -4.16 -13.36
C SER A 395 -5.30 -4.92 -12.16
N GLY A 396 -6.61 -4.91 -11.97
CA GLY A 396 -7.34 -5.48 -10.83
C GLY A 396 -8.29 -4.47 -10.21
N SER A 397 -8.78 -4.74 -9.00
CA SER A 397 -9.63 -3.84 -8.25
C SER A 397 -8.96 -2.48 -8.06
N TRP A 398 -9.70 -1.41 -8.35
CA TRP A 398 -9.20 -0.07 -8.10
C TRP A 398 -9.45 0.31 -6.64
N ILE A 399 -8.38 0.35 -5.88
CA ILE A 399 -8.39 0.83 -4.51
C ILE A 399 -7.30 1.88 -4.40
N PHE A 400 -7.70 3.09 -4.03
CA PHE A 400 -6.78 4.22 -3.94
C PHE A 400 -6.79 4.79 -2.54
N ASP A 401 -5.61 5.19 -2.07
CA ASP A 401 -5.51 5.97 -0.85
C ASP A 401 -6.20 7.33 -1.03
N ARG A 402 -7.12 7.66 -0.13
CA ARG A 402 -7.94 8.88 -0.25
C ARG A 402 -7.17 10.18 -0.02
N GLU A 403 -6.04 10.11 0.66
CA GLU A 403 -5.21 11.29 0.90
C GLU A 403 -4.18 11.48 -0.21
N THR A 404 -3.60 10.40 -0.71
CA THR A 404 -2.51 10.43 -1.69
C THR A 404 -2.96 10.16 -3.11
N HIS A 405 -4.13 9.53 -3.33
CA HIS A 405 -4.63 9.07 -4.62
C HIS A 405 -3.62 8.20 -5.37
N ILE A 406 -2.98 7.31 -4.61
CA ILE A 406 -2.05 6.31 -5.09
C ILE A 406 -2.72 4.94 -4.97
N SER A 407 -2.52 4.07 -5.95
CA SER A 407 -3.06 2.71 -5.91
C SER A 407 -2.57 1.97 -4.65
N GLN A 408 -3.50 1.28 -4.03
CA GLN A 408 -3.27 0.47 -2.84
C GLN A 408 -3.84 -0.93 -3.08
N LEU A 409 -3.12 -1.99 -2.69
CA LEU A 409 -3.58 -3.38 -2.74
C LEU A 409 -3.93 -4.01 -4.09
N GLY A 410 -4.09 -3.24 -5.14
CA GLY A 410 -4.53 -3.77 -6.44
C GLY A 410 -3.40 -4.28 -7.32
N THR A 411 -2.13 -4.11 -6.93
CA THR A 411 -1.02 -4.40 -7.83
C THR A 411 -0.66 -5.87 -7.84
N TRP A 412 -0.77 -6.47 -9.02
CA TRP A 412 -0.30 -7.81 -9.32
C TRP A 412 1.10 -7.77 -9.93
N TYR A 413 1.92 -8.74 -9.56
CA TYR A 413 3.26 -8.93 -10.13
C TYR A 413 3.32 -10.28 -10.84
N GLY A 414 3.95 -10.30 -12.02
CA GLY A 414 4.29 -11.52 -12.72
C GLY A 414 5.73 -11.92 -12.41
N HIS A 415 5.95 -13.13 -11.90
CA HIS A 415 7.27 -13.73 -11.87
C HIS A 415 7.61 -14.18 -13.29
N TRP A 416 8.62 -13.56 -13.91
CA TRP A 416 9.04 -13.85 -15.25
C TRP A 416 10.40 -14.56 -15.27
N ARG A 417 10.60 -15.35 -16.32
CA ARG A 417 11.88 -15.95 -16.70
C ARG A 417 12.18 -15.58 -18.14
N TYR A 418 13.42 -15.27 -18.43
CA TYR A 418 13.91 -15.00 -19.78
C TYR A 418 14.81 -16.14 -20.22
N TYR A 419 14.40 -16.86 -21.26
CA TYR A 419 15.17 -17.90 -21.93
C TYR A 419 14.68 -18.05 -23.38
N ASP A 420 15.46 -18.66 -24.25
CA ASP A 420 15.15 -18.81 -25.69
C ASP A 420 14.84 -17.47 -26.38
N GLY A 421 15.41 -16.35 -25.88
CA GLY A 421 15.23 -15.02 -26.44
C GLY A 421 13.90 -14.34 -26.10
N GLN A 422 13.08 -14.91 -25.18
CA GLN A 422 11.74 -14.43 -24.86
C GLN A 422 11.47 -14.45 -23.35
N TYR A 423 10.46 -13.67 -22.95
CA TYR A 423 9.93 -13.70 -21.59
C TYR A 423 8.82 -14.74 -21.44
N HIS A 424 8.90 -15.52 -20.38
CA HIS A 424 7.92 -16.54 -19.99
C HIS A 424 7.40 -16.22 -18.60
N LEU A 425 6.08 -16.41 -18.40
CA LEU A 425 5.45 -16.20 -17.10
C LEU A 425 5.57 -17.48 -16.27
N ALA A 426 6.26 -17.40 -15.14
CA ALA A 426 6.40 -18.50 -14.18
C ALA A 426 5.26 -18.54 -13.14
N GLY A 427 4.61 -17.41 -12.89
CA GLY A 427 3.48 -17.30 -11.95
C GLY A 427 3.09 -15.87 -11.65
N TYR A 428 1.97 -15.72 -10.96
CA TYR A 428 1.49 -14.43 -10.47
C TYR A 428 1.71 -14.30 -8.97
N LEU A 429 1.90 -13.07 -8.52
CA LEU A 429 2.20 -12.72 -7.13
C LEU A 429 1.45 -11.46 -6.75
N THR A 430 1.05 -11.40 -5.50
CA THR A 430 0.67 -10.16 -4.83
C THR A 430 1.64 -9.93 -3.67
N ARG A 431 1.63 -8.73 -3.09
CA ARG A 431 2.39 -8.43 -1.88
C ARG A 431 2.03 -9.35 -0.70
N SER A 432 0.79 -9.82 -0.66
CA SER A 432 0.27 -10.70 0.40
C SER A 432 0.49 -12.18 0.14
N ASP A 433 1.09 -12.56 -0.99
CA ASP A 433 1.51 -13.94 -1.24
C ASP A 433 2.72 -14.28 -0.36
N HIS A 434 2.45 -14.43 0.92
CA HIS A 434 3.44 -14.97 1.84
C HIS A 434 3.88 -16.35 1.33
N ALA A 435 5.17 -16.57 1.32
CA ALA A 435 5.72 -17.88 1.03
C ALA A 435 4.98 -18.91 1.89
N ARG A 436 4.39 -19.92 1.26
CA ARG A 436 4.08 -21.16 1.97
C ARG A 436 5.37 -21.56 2.68
N LYS A 437 5.27 -21.88 3.98
CA LYS A 437 6.42 -22.34 4.74
C LYS A 437 7.19 -23.35 3.90
N SER A 438 8.45 -23.07 3.66
CA SER A 438 9.30 -24.02 2.96
C SER A 438 9.36 -25.34 3.74
N SER A 439 9.75 -26.42 3.10
CA SER A 439 9.99 -27.67 3.81
C SER A 439 11.05 -27.54 4.90
N MET A 440 11.98 -26.58 4.77
CA MET A 440 12.96 -26.23 5.80
C MET A 440 12.30 -25.45 6.95
N ASP A 441 11.42 -24.48 6.66
CA ASP A 441 10.66 -23.78 7.72
C ASP A 441 9.77 -24.75 8.48
N GLN A 442 9.11 -25.71 7.79
CA GLN A 442 8.34 -26.77 8.44
C GLN A 442 9.21 -27.71 9.27
N MET A 443 10.42 -28.01 8.80
CA MET A 443 11.38 -28.82 9.55
C MET A 443 11.92 -28.05 10.77
N TRP A 444 12.18 -26.75 10.64
CA TRP A 444 12.58 -25.91 11.77
C TRP A 444 11.44 -25.72 12.76
N ASP A 445 10.20 -25.60 12.32
CA ASP A 445 9.03 -25.60 13.21
C ASP A 445 8.92 -26.92 13.96
N PHE A 446 9.08 -28.06 13.28
CA PHE A 446 9.09 -29.38 13.90
C PHE A 446 10.25 -29.55 14.91
N VAL A 447 11.45 -29.07 14.56
CA VAL A 447 12.61 -29.09 15.44
C VAL A 447 12.40 -28.13 16.63
N ALA A 448 11.76 -26.99 16.41
CA ALA A 448 11.40 -26.06 17.47
C ALA A 448 10.33 -26.66 18.41
N ASP A 449 9.31 -27.33 17.87
CA ASP A 449 8.26 -27.98 18.65
C ASP A 449 8.78 -29.19 19.45
N GLU A 450 9.66 -30.01 18.86
CA GLU A 450 10.17 -31.24 19.50
C GLU A 450 11.37 -31.01 20.43
N LEU A 451 12.27 -30.06 20.06
CA LEU A 451 13.52 -29.83 20.81
C LEU A 451 13.48 -28.56 21.68
N MET A 452 12.56 -27.66 21.42
CA MET A 452 12.56 -26.37 22.05
C MET A 452 11.20 -26.01 22.66
N ASN A 453 10.62 -26.86 23.46
CA ASN A 453 9.46 -26.57 24.35
C ASN A 453 9.66 -25.28 25.21
N PHE A 454 10.24 -24.25 24.62
CA PHE A 454 10.60 -23.01 25.29
C PHE A 454 10.02 -21.81 24.58
N ASP A 455 9.16 -21.12 25.27
CA ASP A 455 8.79 -19.76 24.94
C ASP A 455 9.96 -18.82 25.30
N LYS A 456 10.91 -18.72 24.37
CA LYS A 456 12.08 -17.85 24.48
C LYS A 456 12.13 -16.88 23.32
N ASN A 457 12.62 -15.68 23.56
CA ASN A 457 13.01 -14.82 22.46
C ASN A 457 14.31 -15.32 21.80
N ILE A 458 14.69 -14.75 20.66
CA ILE A 458 15.88 -15.16 19.90
C ILE A 458 17.19 -15.01 20.71
N ASN A 459 17.20 -14.14 21.73
CA ASN A 459 18.32 -13.93 22.63
C ASN A 459 18.33 -14.90 23.81
N GLY A 460 17.44 -15.90 23.83
CA GLY A 460 17.39 -16.95 24.82
C GLY A 460 16.77 -16.57 26.16
N VAL A 461 16.11 -15.43 26.24
CA VAL A 461 15.40 -15.01 27.47
C VAL A 461 14.16 -15.89 27.67
N SER A 462 14.08 -16.56 28.77
CA SER A 462 12.90 -17.33 29.18
C SER A 462 11.93 -16.44 29.93
N TYR A 463 10.66 -16.75 29.81
CA TYR A 463 9.59 -16.01 30.46
C TYR A 463 9.04 -16.79 31.65
N GLU A 464 8.59 -16.05 32.67
CA GLU A 464 7.87 -16.66 33.81
C GLU A 464 6.51 -17.23 33.33
N PRO A 465 5.93 -18.17 34.07
CA PRO A 465 4.59 -18.67 33.74
C PRO A 465 3.55 -17.54 33.68
N LEU A 466 2.65 -17.62 32.72
CA LEU A 466 1.52 -16.67 32.58
C LEU A 466 0.51 -16.94 33.72
N THR A 467 0.24 -15.94 34.55
CA THR A 467 -0.76 -16.02 35.64
C THR A 467 -1.80 -14.91 35.60
N ASP A 468 -1.56 -13.86 34.80
CA ASP A 468 -2.44 -12.69 34.75
C ASP A 468 -2.39 -11.99 33.41
N ARG A 469 -3.39 -11.14 33.13
CA ARG A 469 -3.51 -10.37 31.91
C ARG A 469 -4.09 -8.99 32.16
N CYS A 470 -3.50 -7.98 31.57
CA CYS A 470 -3.99 -6.60 31.60
C CYS A 470 -4.04 -6.02 30.18
N ALA A 471 -4.72 -4.90 30.02
CA ALA A 471 -4.77 -4.20 28.75
C ALA A 471 -4.78 -2.68 28.94
N VAL A 472 -4.23 -1.98 27.93
CA VAL A 472 -4.46 -0.54 27.69
C VAL A 472 -5.10 -0.42 26.31
N VAL A 473 -6.26 0.20 26.24
CA VAL A 473 -6.98 0.44 24.99
C VAL A 473 -7.15 1.94 24.83
N MET A 474 -6.61 2.49 23.73
CA MET A 474 -6.63 3.93 23.58
C MET A 474 -6.95 4.41 22.18
N ALA A 475 -7.67 5.54 22.12
CA ALA A 475 -7.82 6.35 20.91
C ALA A 475 -7.28 7.75 21.19
N THR A 476 -6.32 8.18 20.35
CA THR A 476 -5.62 9.47 20.55
C THR A 476 -6.21 10.63 19.78
N SER A 477 -7.35 10.44 19.10
CA SER A 477 -8.07 11.47 18.36
C SER A 477 -9.39 11.84 19.03
N THR A 478 -9.84 13.07 18.80
CA THR A 478 -11.08 13.63 19.35
C THR A 478 -12.00 14.11 18.22
N GLY A 479 -13.28 14.29 18.52
CA GLY A 479 -14.26 14.89 17.62
C GLY A 479 -14.88 13.93 16.61
N TRP A 480 -16.05 14.35 16.08
CA TRP A 480 -16.92 13.54 15.24
C TRP A 480 -16.26 13.02 13.96
N ILE A 481 -15.45 13.85 13.29
CA ILE A 481 -14.74 13.47 12.06
C ILE A 481 -13.77 12.30 12.26
N ASN A 482 -13.32 12.07 13.49
CA ASN A 482 -12.39 11.01 13.88
C ASN A 482 -13.12 9.82 14.54
N TYR A 483 -14.43 9.70 14.30
CA TYR A 483 -15.32 8.70 14.88
C TYR A 483 -14.70 7.30 14.96
N ARG A 484 -14.16 6.82 13.83
CA ARG A 484 -13.60 5.48 13.68
C ARG A 484 -12.54 5.12 14.72
N HIS A 485 -11.71 6.08 15.16
CA HIS A 485 -10.63 5.78 16.11
C HIS A 485 -11.15 5.40 17.49
N GLN A 486 -12.14 6.13 18.01
CA GLN A 486 -12.76 5.77 19.28
C GLN A 486 -13.68 4.55 19.12
N ALA A 487 -14.35 4.39 17.98
CA ALA A 487 -15.16 3.21 17.67
C ALA A 487 -14.30 1.94 17.63
N ASP A 488 -13.14 1.97 16.99
CA ASP A 488 -12.16 0.87 16.98
C ASP A 488 -11.65 0.54 18.40
N ALA A 489 -11.36 1.57 19.21
CA ALA A 489 -10.94 1.36 20.60
C ALA A 489 -12.07 0.69 21.43
N LEU A 490 -13.31 1.12 21.26
CA LEU A 490 -14.46 0.50 21.91
C LEU A 490 -14.72 -0.93 21.43
N GLU A 491 -14.54 -1.20 20.13
CA GLU A 491 -14.59 -2.56 19.58
C GLU A 491 -13.51 -3.45 20.20
N PHE A 492 -12.28 -2.93 20.28
CA PHE A 492 -11.18 -3.67 20.90
C PHE A 492 -11.41 -3.92 22.39
N TYR A 493 -11.92 -2.92 23.12
CA TYR A 493 -12.38 -3.08 24.50
C TYR A 493 -13.43 -4.18 24.61
N ARG A 494 -14.43 -4.21 23.72
CA ARG A 494 -15.44 -5.26 23.66
C ARG A 494 -14.87 -6.65 23.43
N MET A 495 -13.88 -6.79 22.53
CA MET A 495 -13.17 -8.07 22.31
C MET A 495 -12.50 -8.55 23.59
N LEU A 496 -11.83 -7.66 24.35
CA LEU A 496 -11.19 -8.02 25.63
C LEU A 496 -12.22 -8.42 26.70
N LYS A 497 -13.35 -7.70 26.79
CA LYS A 497 -14.46 -8.07 27.70
C LYS A 497 -14.99 -9.46 27.36
N ASN A 498 -15.17 -9.78 26.07
CA ASN A 498 -15.59 -11.11 25.59
C ASN A 498 -14.53 -12.19 25.91
N ALA A 499 -13.24 -11.84 25.93
CA ALA A 499 -12.14 -12.69 26.35
C ALA A 499 -12.01 -12.85 27.88
N GLY A 500 -12.93 -12.26 28.65
CA GLY A 500 -13.02 -12.42 30.10
C GLY A 500 -12.21 -11.41 30.92
N TYR A 501 -11.77 -10.30 30.35
CA TYR A 501 -11.20 -9.20 31.12
C TYR A 501 -12.32 -8.48 31.90
N ASP A 502 -12.08 -8.13 33.13
CA ASP A 502 -12.88 -7.18 33.89
C ASP A 502 -12.33 -5.75 33.73
N ASP A 503 -13.04 -4.76 34.27
CA ASP A 503 -12.64 -3.36 34.12
C ASP A 503 -11.41 -2.99 34.95
N ASP A 504 -11.10 -3.72 36.00
CA ASP A 504 -9.88 -3.48 36.78
C ASP A 504 -8.61 -3.89 36.02
N HIS A 505 -8.74 -4.76 35.02
CA HIS A 505 -7.64 -5.22 34.15
C HIS A 505 -7.55 -4.50 32.79
N ILE A 506 -8.45 -3.56 32.50
CA ILE A 506 -8.41 -2.74 31.30
C ILE A 506 -8.30 -1.27 31.70
N VAL A 507 -7.34 -0.55 31.13
CA VAL A 507 -7.30 0.92 31.17
C VAL A 507 -7.81 1.46 29.84
N LEU A 508 -9.00 2.06 29.84
CA LEU A 508 -9.62 2.65 28.64
C LEU A 508 -9.36 4.15 28.58
N ILE A 509 -8.68 4.60 27.52
CA ILE A 509 -8.29 5.99 27.28
C ILE A 509 -8.91 6.48 25.98
N ILE A 510 -10.00 7.21 26.03
CA ILE A 510 -10.69 7.81 24.88
C ILE A 510 -11.19 9.20 25.25
N GLU A 511 -11.58 10.02 24.28
CA GLU A 511 -12.20 11.32 24.60
C GLU A 511 -13.65 11.18 25.08
N ASP A 512 -14.32 10.13 24.65
CA ASP A 512 -15.74 9.84 24.96
C ASP A 512 -16.69 10.97 24.53
N ASP A 513 -16.49 11.47 23.32
CA ASP A 513 -17.23 12.60 22.77
C ASP A 513 -18.12 12.23 21.55
N LEU A 514 -18.33 10.92 21.30
CA LEU A 514 -19.10 10.42 20.15
C LEU A 514 -20.57 10.16 20.46
N ALA A 515 -20.86 9.47 21.57
CA ALA A 515 -22.21 8.99 21.87
C ALA A 515 -23.20 10.15 22.00
N ASP A 516 -22.83 11.20 22.70
CA ASP A 516 -23.61 12.41 22.92
C ASP A 516 -23.30 13.54 21.92
N ASN A 517 -22.55 13.25 20.86
CA ASN A 517 -22.19 14.26 19.86
C ASN A 517 -23.43 14.75 19.12
N PRO A 518 -23.63 16.08 18.95
CA PRO A 518 -24.77 16.63 18.21
C PRO A 518 -24.89 16.17 16.75
N GLU A 519 -23.79 15.75 16.14
CA GLU A 519 -23.74 15.22 14.77
C GLU A 519 -24.09 13.72 14.71
N ASN A 520 -24.18 13.04 15.87
CA ASN A 520 -24.49 11.62 15.93
C ASN A 520 -25.95 11.35 15.51
N PRO A 521 -26.23 10.65 14.39
CA PRO A 521 -27.59 10.33 13.97
C PRO A 521 -28.27 9.32 14.89
N HIS A 522 -27.51 8.62 15.74
CA HIS A 522 -27.95 7.61 16.70
C HIS A 522 -27.53 7.98 18.13
N PRO A 523 -28.12 9.00 18.77
CA PRO A 523 -27.70 9.50 20.09
C PRO A 523 -27.57 8.38 21.12
N GLY A 524 -26.42 8.32 21.79
CA GLY A 524 -26.07 7.28 22.76
C GLY A 524 -25.52 5.98 22.16
N VAL A 525 -25.35 5.90 20.84
CA VAL A 525 -24.86 4.70 20.14
C VAL A 525 -23.53 4.99 19.49
N VAL A 526 -22.57 4.06 19.66
CA VAL A 526 -21.34 4.00 18.89
C VAL A 526 -21.23 2.58 18.35
N HIS A 527 -21.01 2.43 17.04
CA HIS A 527 -20.93 1.15 16.35
C HIS A 527 -19.86 1.18 15.24
N VAL A 528 -19.34 0.03 14.83
CA VAL A 528 -18.34 -0.12 13.75
C VAL A 528 -18.95 -0.63 12.44
N THR A 529 -20.23 -0.99 12.45
CA THR A 529 -21.01 -1.35 11.25
C THR A 529 -22.40 -0.74 11.36
N PRO A 530 -23.08 -0.40 10.27
CA PRO A 530 -24.39 0.32 10.30
C PRO A 530 -25.46 -0.33 11.16
N ASP A 531 -25.50 -1.65 11.22
CA ASP A 531 -26.45 -2.42 12.04
C ASP A 531 -25.77 -3.09 13.25
N GLY A 532 -24.57 -2.61 13.61
CA GLY A 532 -23.74 -3.17 14.68
C GLY A 532 -24.31 -2.94 16.08
N GLU A 533 -23.80 -3.71 17.03
CA GLU A 533 -24.14 -3.52 18.43
C GLU A 533 -23.65 -2.14 18.95
N ASN A 534 -24.33 -1.62 19.95
CA ASN A 534 -23.89 -0.41 20.62
C ASN A 534 -22.67 -0.71 21.52
N LEU A 535 -21.50 -0.30 21.07
CA LEU A 535 -20.23 -0.50 21.77
C LEU A 535 -20.06 0.41 22.99
N HIS A 536 -20.83 1.50 23.07
CA HIS A 536 -20.81 2.44 24.20
C HIS A 536 -21.61 1.92 25.44
N THR A 537 -22.20 0.72 25.35
CA THR A 537 -22.97 0.13 26.45
C THR A 537 -22.05 -0.53 27.47
N ASN A 538 -22.20 -0.14 28.75
CA ASN A 538 -21.43 -0.73 29.88
C ASN A 538 -19.92 -0.62 29.71
N ILE A 539 -19.42 0.52 29.25
CA ILE A 539 -18.01 0.84 29.23
C ILE A 539 -17.60 1.60 30.51
N GLN A 540 -16.34 1.46 30.90
CA GLN A 540 -15.71 2.27 31.91
C GLN A 540 -14.53 3.02 31.28
N VAL A 541 -14.71 4.33 31.07
CA VAL A 541 -13.65 5.21 30.58
C VAL A 541 -12.83 5.68 31.78
N ASP A 542 -11.56 5.35 31.82
CA ASP A 542 -10.68 5.71 32.93
C ASP A 542 -10.08 7.11 32.75
N TYR A 543 -9.77 7.46 31.49
CA TYR A 543 -9.18 8.76 31.18
C TYR A 543 -9.67 9.34 29.85
N LYS A 544 -9.81 10.65 29.80
CA LYS A 544 -9.92 11.39 28.56
C LYS A 544 -8.54 11.66 27.99
N ILE A 545 -8.36 11.42 26.70
CA ILE A 545 -7.06 11.63 26.04
C ILE A 545 -6.60 13.10 26.13
N SER A 546 -7.53 14.05 26.08
CA SER A 546 -7.25 15.48 26.22
C SER A 546 -6.71 15.87 27.60
N GLU A 547 -6.90 15.04 28.62
CA GLU A 547 -6.44 15.28 29.99
C GLU A 547 -5.08 14.66 30.29
N LEU A 548 -4.59 13.74 29.41
CA LEU A 548 -3.34 13.01 29.61
C LEU A 548 -2.19 13.58 28.79
N THR A 549 -1.01 13.45 29.34
CA THR A 549 0.26 13.66 28.64
C THR A 549 0.91 12.33 28.25
N PRO A 550 1.88 12.30 27.33
CA PRO A 550 2.68 11.11 27.07
C PRO A 550 3.39 10.54 28.33
N GLU A 551 3.79 11.40 29.27
CA GLU A 551 4.37 10.99 30.56
C GLU A 551 3.33 10.25 31.42
N ASP A 552 2.07 10.72 31.45
CA ASP A 552 0.99 10.07 32.17
C ASP A 552 0.74 8.64 31.61
N PHE A 553 0.75 8.49 30.28
CA PHE A 553 0.67 7.17 29.63
C PHE A 553 1.85 6.28 30.03
N GLY A 554 3.06 6.82 30.08
CA GLY A 554 4.23 6.09 30.59
C GLY A 554 4.04 5.62 32.02
N ASN A 555 3.46 6.43 32.89
CA ASN A 555 3.12 6.03 34.28
C ASN A 555 2.05 4.93 34.32
N ILE A 556 1.02 5.05 33.48
CA ILE A 556 -0.05 4.03 33.38
C ILE A 556 0.54 2.67 32.97
N LEU A 557 1.34 2.63 31.91
CA LEU A 557 1.89 1.37 31.39
C LEU A 557 2.92 0.75 32.34
N LYS A 558 3.68 1.60 33.05
CA LYS A 558 4.66 1.17 34.04
C LYS A 558 4.04 0.71 35.38
N GLY A 559 2.74 0.94 35.59
CA GLY A 559 2.08 0.64 36.87
C GLY A 559 2.39 1.66 37.98
N ASN A 560 2.81 2.87 37.62
CA ASN A 560 3.17 3.93 38.57
C ASN A 560 1.97 4.82 38.90
N VAL A 561 1.31 4.54 40.00
CA VAL A 561 0.13 5.31 40.47
C VAL A 561 0.55 6.74 40.84
N THR A 562 -0.10 7.72 40.24
CA THR A 562 0.06 9.14 40.54
C THR A 562 -1.29 9.79 40.86
N ALA A 563 -1.28 11.04 41.32
CA ALA A 563 -2.52 11.78 41.52
C ALA A 563 -3.33 12.02 40.23
N ARG A 564 -2.65 12.04 39.07
CA ARG A 564 -3.26 12.19 37.74
C ARG A 564 -3.66 10.84 37.13
N THR A 565 -2.96 9.78 37.47
CA THR A 565 -3.15 8.43 36.92
C THR A 565 -3.38 7.42 38.06
N PRO A 566 -4.53 7.47 38.75
CA PRO A 566 -4.86 6.53 39.81
C PRO A 566 -5.11 5.11 39.32
N GLN A 567 -5.61 4.92 38.08
CA GLN A 567 -5.80 3.62 37.43
C GLN A 567 -4.60 3.35 36.51
N VAL A 568 -3.95 2.21 36.71
CA VAL A 568 -2.73 1.84 35.98
C VAL A 568 -2.73 0.34 35.65
N VAL A 569 -1.82 -0.10 34.78
CA VAL A 569 -1.59 -1.53 34.55
C VAL A 569 -0.97 -2.16 35.80
N HIS A 570 -1.71 -3.04 36.47
CA HIS A 570 -1.21 -3.80 37.62
C HIS A 570 -0.54 -5.10 37.17
N GLY A 571 0.58 -4.96 36.44
CA GLY A 571 1.30 -6.06 35.83
C GLY A 571 2.50 -6.55 36.64
N SER A 572 3.14 -7.60 36.11
CA SER A 572 4.35 -8.21 36.64
C SER A 572 5.03 -9.04 35.54
N LYS A 573 6.14 -9.68 35.84
CA LYS A 573 6.81 -10.65 34.94
C LYS A 573 5.96 -11.90 34.62
N ASN A 574 4.81 -12.07 35.25
CA ASN A 574 3.85 -13.13 34.98
C ASN A 574 2.59 -12.64 34.26
N THR A 575 2.52 -11.37 33.90
CA THR A 575 1.34 -10.72 33.30
C THR A 575 1.57 -10.45 31.82
N ASN A 576 0.68 -10.94 30.97
CA ASN A 576 0.64 -10.50 29.56
C ASN A 576 -0.18 -9.22 29.46
N VAL A 577 0.34 -8.26 28.69
CA VAL A 577 -0.32 -6.97 28.47
C VAL A 577 -0.68 -6.81 26.98
N VAL A 578 -1.91 -6.39 26.72
CA VAL A 578 -2.34 -5.95 25.40
C VAL A 578 -2.33 -4.42 25.38
N LEU A 579 -1.71 -3.83 24.38
CA LEU A 579 -1.79 -2.39 24.09
C LEU A 579 -2.43 -2.22 22.73
N PHE A 580 -3.62 -1.63 22.68
CA PHE A 580 -4.27 -1.19 21.45
C PHE A 580 -4.23 0.34 21.36
N TRP A 581 -3.84 0.84 20.21
CA TRP A 581 -3.73 2.27 19.95
C TRP A 581 -4.29 2.62 18.58
N SER A 582 -5.36 3.43 18.53
CA SER A 582 -5.94 3.97 17.30
C SER A 582 -5.82 5.49 17.26
N GLY A 583 -5.53 6.07 16.09
CA GLY A 583 -5.37 7.50 15.93
C GLY A 583 -4.72 7.92 14.61
N HIS A 584 -4.27 9.17 14.55
CA HIS A 584 -3.51 9.69 13.41
C HIS A 584 -2.00 9.53 13.61
N GLY A 585 -1.30 9.26 12.52
CA GLY A 585 0.16 9.28 12.43
C GLY A 585 0.66 10.14 11.28
N THR A 586 1.92 10.53 11.33
CA THR A 586 2.58 11.32 10.29
C THR A 586 3.85 10.66 9.80
N TYR A 587 4.25 10.93 8.57
CA TYR A 587 5.43 10.34 7.91
C TYR A 587 6.77 10.59 8.62
N ASN A 588 6.80 11.51 9.57
CA ASN A 588 8.02 11.89 10.31
C ASN A 588 8.05 11.33 11.74
N THR A 589 7.53 10.14 11.94
CA THR A 589 7.54 9.40 13.22
C THR A 589 6.77 10.05 14.37
N LYS A 590 5.84 10.95 14.06
CA LYS A 590 4.95 11.57 15.04
C LYS A 590 3.59 10.90 15.03
N ILE A 591 3.08 10.58 16.18
CA ILE A 591 1.72 10.10 16.41
C ILE A 591 0.95 11.20 17.14
N ASN A 592 -0.25 11.51 16.67
CA ASN A 592 -1.10 12.53 17.29
C ASN A 592 -1.49 12.10 18.71
N TRP A 593 -1.57 13.10 19.60
CA TRP A 593 -1.92 12.96 21.00
C TRP A 593 -2.96 13.99 21.39
N GLY A 594 -4.20 13.57 21.56
CA GLY A 594 -5.30 14.50 21.83
C GLY A 594 -5.52 15.52 20.69
N PRO A 595 -6.18 16.65 20.99
CA PRO A 595 -6.57 17.61 19.95
C PRO A 595 -5.38 18.34 19.31
N ASP A 596 -4.32 18.65 20.08
CA ASP A 596 -3.24 19.56 19.64
C ASP A 596 -1.82 19.02 19.90
N GLY A 597 -1.71 17.81 20.49
CA GLY A 597 -0.44 17.22 20.89
C GLY A 597 0.08 16.17 19.91
N TYR A 598 1.28 15.72 20.19
CA TYR A 598 1.88 14.56 19.53
C TYR A 598 2.90 13.87 20.44
N ILE A 599 3.20 12.64 20.15
CA ILE A 599 4.27 11.84 20.74
C ILE A 599 5.19 11.32 19.62
N TRP A 600 6.50 11.28 19.87
CA TRP A 600 7.44 10.72 18.92
C TRP A 600 7.59 9.21 19.08
N ALA A 601 7.90 8.49 18.00
CA ALA A 601 8.21 7.06 18.07
C ALA A 601 9.29 6.74 19.13
N ALA A 602 10.35 7.56 19.21
CA ALA A 602 11.41 7.38 20.21
C ALA A 602 10.92 7.53 21.66
N GLU A 603 9.91 8.37 21.92
CA GLU A 603 9.29 8.49 23.24
C GLU A 603 8.46 7.23 23.56
N ILE A 604 7.72 6.71 22.57
CA ILE A 604 7.00 5.42 22.70
C ILE A 604 7.99 4.31 23.04
N HIS A 605 9.12 4.21 22.34
CA HIS A 605 10.17 3.24 22.64
C HIS A 605 10.68 3.35 24.08
N GLY A 606 10.95 4.59 24.53
CA GLY A 606 11.38 4.84 25.92
C GLY A 606 10.33 4.42 26.95
N ILE A 607 9.04 4.67 26.68
CA ILE A 607 7.93 4.24 27.53
C ILE A 607 7.88 2.71 27.62
N LEU A 608 7.94 2.01 26.48
CA LEU A 608 7.92 0.55 26.43
C LEU A 608 9.11 -0.06 27.18
N GLN A 609 10.33 0.49 27.00
CA GLN A 609 11.53 0.05 27.72
C GLN A 609 11.41 0.25 29.23
N ASN A 610 10.88 1.40 29.66
CA ASN A 610 10.71 1.72 31.08
C ASN A 610 9.61 0.88 31.77
N ALA A 611 8.69 0.30 30.98
CA ALA A 611 7.60 -0.52 31.48
C ALA A 611 7.92 -2.02 31.52
N GLN A 612 9.11 -2.47 31.07
CA GLN A 612 9.47 -3.89 30.92
C GLN A 612 9.28 -4.73 32.18
N ASP A 613 9.43 -4.14 33.37
CA ASP A 613 9.25 -4.88 34.63
C ASP A 613 7.78 -5.11 34.98
N ASN A 614 6.86 -4.44 34.28
CA ASN A 614 5.41 -4.51 34.52
C ASN A 614 4.69 -5.47 33.55
N PHE A 615 5.41 -6.21 32.74
CA PHE A 615 4.81 -7.24 31.88
C PHE A 615 5.77 -8.43 31.64
N ARG A 616 5.16 -9.58 31.39
CA ARG A 616 5.81 -10.78 30.85
C ARG A 616 6.01 -10.62 29.36
N LYS A 617 4.92 -10.41 28.64
CA LYS A 617 4.85 -10.10 27.21
C LYS A 617 3.88 -8.95 26.98
N LEU A 618 4.19 -8.09 26.03
CA LEU A 618 3.34 -7.00 25.61
C LEU A 618 3.02 -7.15 24.12
N PHE A 619 1.75 -7.29 23.81
CA PHE A 619 1.22 -7.37 22.45
C PHE A 619 0.66 -6.01 22.08
N PHE A 620 1.40 -5.27 21.26
CA PHE A 620 1.06 -3.92 20.83
C PHE A 620 0.43 -3.97 19.44
N VAL A 621 -0.81 -3.54 19.33
CA VAL A 621 -1.58 -3.44 18.08
C VAL A 621 -1.82 -1.96 17.80
N MET A 622 -1.29 -1.45 16.69
CA MET A 622 -1.29 -0.02 16.39
C MET A 622 -2.00 0.28 15.07
N GLU A 623 -3.15 0.96 15.16
CA GLU A 623 -3.98 1.40 14.05
C GLU A 623 -3.79 2.91 13.82
N THR A 624 -2.72 3.28 13.12
CA THR A 624 -2.49 4.68 12.70
C THR A 624 -1.84 4.71 11.30
N CYS A 625 -2.04 5.81 10.59
CA CYS A 625 -1.21 6.10 9.43
C CYS A 625 0.27 6.08 9.82
N TYR A 626 1.13 5.61 8.93
CA TYR A 626 2.58 5.54 9.14
C TYR A 626 3.00 4.77 10.42
N SER A 627 2.13 3.92 10.94
CA SER A 627 2.38 3.18 12.19
C SER A 627 3.66 2.34 12.16
N GLY A 628 4.05 1.84 10.99
CA GLY A 628 5.32 1.15 10.79
C GLY A 628 6.55 2.00 11.14
N SER A 629 6.44 3.34 11.07
CA SER A 629 7.54 4.22 11.49
C SER A 629 7.85 4.15 13.00
N VAL A 630 6.91 3.66 13.80
CA VAL A 630 7.15 3.36 15.22
C VAL A 630 7.99 2.09 15.38
N GLY A 631 7.84 1.14 14.45
CA GLY A 631 8.58 -0.13 14.47
C GLY A 631 9.97 -0.08 13.82
N GLU A 632 10.16 0.80 12.81
CA GLU A 632 11.34 0.79 11.93
C GLU A 632 12.66 0.94 12.69
N ASP A 633 12.73 1.90 13.63
CA ASP A 633 13.91 2.15 14.45
C ASP A 633 13.73 1.67 15.89
N MET A 634 12.82 0.71 16.11
CA MET A 634 12.54 0.21 17.45
C MET A 634 13.77 -0.52 18.00
N PRO A 635 14.31 -0.12 19.15
CA PRO A 635 15.37 -0.87 19.79
C PRO A 635 14.84 -2.24 20.19
N GLY A 636 15.68 -3.26 20.23
CA GLY A 636 15.28 -4.58 20.71
C GLY A 636 14.74 -4.53 22.13
N ILE A 637 13.43 -4.66 22.31
CA ILE A 637 12.74 -4.61 23.60
C ILE A 637 12.21 -6.03 23.94
N PRO A 638 12.83 -6.74 24.88
CA PRO A 638 12.41 -8.09 25.24
C PRO A 638 10.91 -8.16 25.61
N GLY A 639 10.20 -9.14 25.06
CA GLY A 639 8.81 -9.41 25.36
C GLY A 639 7.79 -8.50 24.65
N VAL A 640 8.20 -7.52 23.85
CA VAL A 640 7.30 -6.66 23.07
C VAL A 640 7.15 -7.19 21.66
N LEU A 641 5.92 -7.35 21.18
CA LEU A 641 5.57 -7.56 19.77
C LEU A 641 4.70 -6.41 19.30
N LEU A 642 5.08 -5.78 18.20
CA LEU A 642 4.30 -4.70 17.58
C LEU A 642 3.72 -5.16 16.25
N LEU A 643 2.40 -5.09 16.12
CA LEU A 643 1.68 -5.18 14.85
C LEU A 643 1.15 -3.80 14.46
N THR A 644 1.37 -3.38 13.22
CA THR A 644 0.95 -2.08 12.72
C THR A 644 0.03 -2.21 11.52
N ALA A 645 -0.93 -1.28 11.40
CA ALA A 645 -1.89 -1.24 10.31
C ALA A 645 -1.29 -0.79 8.98
N ALA A 646 -0.15 -0.10 9.02
CA ALA A 646 0.50 0.48 7.85
C ALA A 646 2.02 0.34 7.94
N ALA A 647 2.70 0.30 6.78
CA ALA A 647 4.15 0.37 6.71
C ALA A 647 4.66 1.81 7.00
N PRO A 648 5.99 2.01 7.18
CA PRO A 648 6.53 3.31 7.56
C PRO A 648 6.21 4.46 6.60
N GLY A 649 6.03 4.17 5.32
CA GLY A 649 5.85 5.16 4.26
C GLY A 649 4.40 5.38 3.80
N GLU A 650 3.40 4.79 4.47
CA GLU A 650 2.02 4.81 3.99
C GLU A 650 0.98 5.12 5.06
N THR A 651 -0.23 5.45 4.62
CA THR A 651 -1.39 5.67 5.48
C THR A 651 -2.13 4.35 5.74
N SER A 652 -2.75 4.20 6.91
CA SER A 652 -3.79 3.20 7.14
C SER A 652 -5.12 3.69 6.58
N HIS A 653 -6.06 2.77 6.36
CA HIS A 653 -7.30 3.06 5.67
C HIS A 653 -8.53 2.90 6.55
N ALA A 654 -9.41 3.90 6.43
CA ALA A 654 -10.75 3.83 6.99
C ALA A 654 -11.61 2.83 6.19
N ASP A 655 -12.53 2.17 6.88
CA ASP A 655 -13.46 1.19 6.33
C ASP A 655 -14.89 1.48 6.84
N VAL A 656 -15.88 0.91 6.19
CA VAL A 656 -17.30 1.02 6.52
C VAL A 656 -17.81 2.45 6.64
N LEU A 657 -18.26 3.02 5.52
CA LEU A 657 -18.84 4.38 5.46
C LEU A 657 -20.33 4.37 5.82
N GLU A 658 -20.74 5.24 6.75
CA GLU A 658 -22.14 5.54 6.99
C GLU A 658 -22.39 7.05 6.90
N GLY A 659 -23.25 7.45 5.98
CA GLY A 659 -23.46 8.88 5.70
C GLY A 659 -22.18 9.54 5.20
N ASN A 660 -21.56 10.38 6.04
CA ASN A 660 -20.35 11.13 5.72
C ASN A 660 -19.17 10.82 6.66
N ILE A 661 -19.30 9.78 7.50
CA ILE A 661 -18.24 9.35 8.42
C ILE A 661 -17.87 7.89 8.20
N TYR A 662 -16.63 7.56 8.50
CA TYR A 662 -16.17 6.19 8.59
C TYR A 662 -16.37 5.63 10.00
N LEU A 663 -16.92 4.41 10.09
CA LEU A 663 -17.24 3.76 11.35
C LEU A 663 -16.07 3.00 11.96
N SER A 664 -15.15 2.49 11.13
CA SER A 664 -13.97 1.72 11.58
C SER A 664 -12.79 1.87 10.61
N ASN A 665 -11.68 1.21 10.92
CA ASN A 665 -10.53 1.05 10.04
C ASN A 665 -10.39 -0.41 9.58
N ALA A 666 -9.85 -0.60 8.36
CA ALA A 666 -9.75 -1.90 7.70
C ALA A 666 -8.92 -2.92 8.50
N PHE A 667 -7.79 -2.52 9.06
CA PHE A 667 -6.93 -3.40 9.84
C PHE A 667 -7.62 -3.86 11.13
N THR A 668 -8.27 -2.95 11.87
CA THR A 668 -8.98 -3.30 13.11
C THR A 668 -10.15 -4.24 12.82
N ARG A 669 -10.88 -4.03 11.72
CA ARG A 669 -11.95 -4.95 11.28
C ARG A 669 -11.40 -6.35 11.02
N VAL A 670 -10.32 -6.49 10.26
CA VAL A 670 -9.70 -7.80 9.96
C VAL A 670 -9.17 -8.44 11.25
N PHE A 671 -8.56 -7.65 12.15
CA PHE A 671 -8.09 -8.17 13.44
C PHE A 671 -9.23 -8.79 14.25
N ARG A 672 -10.37 -8.11 14.34
CA ARG A 672 -11.58 -8.64 15.00
C ARG A 672 -12.04 -9.95 14.37
N GLU A 673 -12.17 -10.00 13.04
CA GLU A 673 -12.61 -11.19 12.31
C GLU A 673 -11.70 -12.40 12.59
N GLU A 674 -10.39 -12.17 12.70
CA GLU A 674 -9.41 -13.21 13.04
C GLU A 674 -9.52 -13.69 14.49
N VAL A 675 -9.72 -12.78 15.44
CA VAL A 675 -9.96 -13.12 16.87
C VAL A 675 -11.20 -14.00 17.01
N GLU A 676 -12.29 -13.64 16.32
CA GLU A 676 -13.56 -14.38 16.37
C GLU A 676 -13.46 -15.75 15.68
N ALA A 677 -12.84 -15.81 14.52
CA ALA A 677 -12.77 -17.04 13.71
C ALA A 677 -11.71 -18.03 14.22
N ARG A 678 -10.57 -17.53 14.72
CA ARG A 678 -9.40 -18.36 15.04
C ARG A 678 -8.69 -17.91 16.31
N PRO A 679 -9.31 -18.02 17.49
CA PRO A 679 -8.73 -17.51 18.75
C PRO A 679 -7.38 -18.15 19.13
N ASN A 680 -7.07 -19.33 18.61
CA ASN A 680 -5.82 -20.06 18.83
C ASN A 680 -4.78 -19.89 17.71
N ILE A 681 -4.98 -18.97 16.79
CA ILE A 681 -4.02 -18.69 15.71
C ILE A 681 -2.67 -18.28 16.30
N ASN A 682 -1.54 -18.77 15.75
CA ASN A 682 -0.25 -18.28 16.18
C ASN A 682 -0.01 -16.85 15.67
N LEU A 683 0.85 -16.10 16.35
CA LEU A 683 1.00 -14.66 16.09
C LEU A 683 1.62 -14.35 14.71
N TYR A 684 2.45 -15.25 14.17
CA TYR A 684 2.96 -15.09 12.81
C TYR A 684 1.88 -15.35 11.75
N GLU A 685 1.04 -16.35 11.95
CA GLU A 685 -0.08 -16.62 11.06
C GLU A 685 -1.14 -15.51 11.15
N LEU A 686 -1.41 -14.97 12.35
CA LEU A 686 -2.24 -13.79 12.53
C LEU A 686 -1.70 -12.62 11.69
N TYR A 687 -0.40 -12.30 11.83
CA TYR A 687 0.22 -11.27 11.00
C TYR A 687 0.02 -11.55 9.50
N THR A 688 0.19 -12.80 9.07
CA THR A 688 0.01 -13.20 7.68
C THR A 688 -1.43 -12.93 7.18
N GLN A 689 -2.43 -13.19 8.01
CA GLN A 689 -3.82 -12.92 7.66
C GLN A 689 -4.11 -11.41 7.64
N LEU A 690 -3.60 -10.67 8.63
CA LEU A 690 -3.71 -9.21 8.63
C LEU A 690 -3.07 -8.60 7.39
N ALA A 691 -1.88 -9.04 7.01
CA ALA A 691 -1.19 -8.58 5.80
C ALA A 691 -1.92 -8.96 4.51
N ARG A 692 -2.68 -10.07 4.51
CA ARG A 692 -3.45 -10.54 3.35
C ARG A 692 -4.78 -9.83 3.19
N HIS A 693 -5.49 -9.57 4.29
CA HIS A 693 -6.88 -9.16 4.27
C HIS A 693 -7.11 -7.69 4.68
N THR A 694 -6.09 -7.00 5.22
CA THR A 694 -6.19 -5.55 5.43
C THR A 694 -6.17 -4.86 4.07
N THR A 695 -7.24 -4.15 3.76
CA THR A 695 -7.36 -3.41 2.50
C THR A 695 -6.61 -2.08 2.58
N ALA A 696 -6.02 -1.68 1.48
CA ALA A 696 -5.39 -0.37 1.24
C ALA A 696 -4.17 0.00 2.09
N SER A 697 -3.65 -0.87 2.96
CA SER A 697 -2.39 -0.65 3.67
C SER A 697 -1.64 -1.96 3.95
N HIS A 698 -0.35 -1.86 4.27
CA HIS A 698 0.49 -3.02 4.54
C HIS A 698 0.65 -3.22 6.05
N ALA A 699 -0.10 -4.17 6.60
CA ALA A 699 0.12 -4.58 7.98
C ALA A 699 1.54 -5.13 8.15
N MET A 700 2.23 -4.70 9.21
CA MET A 700 3.62 -5.06 9.48
C MET A 700 3.77 -5.65 10.88
N ILE A 701 4.87 -6.40 11.08
CA ILE A 701 5.25 -6.98 12.37
C ILE A 701 6.67 -6.57 12.73
N TYR A 702 6.87 -6.14 13.97
CA TYR A 702 8.15 -5.62 14.46
C TYR A 702 8.55 -6.22 15.79
N ASN A 703 9.84 -6.22 16.06
CA ASN A 703 10.46 -6.65 17.31
C ASN A 703 10.21 -8.12 17.69
N TYR A 704 9.77 -8.93 16.71
CA TYR A 704 9.47 -10.35 16.94
C TYR A 704 10.72 -11.15 17.40
N GLU A 705 11.93 -10.71 17.02
CA GLU A 705 13.20 -11.32 17.45
C GLU A 705 13.45 -11.21 18.96
N TRP A 706 12.86 -10.22 19.59
CA TRP A 706 12.97 -9.94 21.02
C TRP A 706 11.73 -10.36 21.81
N TYR A 707 10.66 -10.76 21.11
CA TYR A 707 9.40 -11.11 21.73
C TYR A 707 9.38 -12.54 22.27
N GLY A 708 9.85 -13.49 21.51
CA GLY A 708 9.76 -14.92 21.75
C GLY A 708 9.52 -15.66 20.44
N ASN A 709 9.02 -16.89 20.51
CA ASN A 709 8.68 -17.65 19.32
C ASN A 709 7.25 -17.31 18.83
N VAL A 710 7.13 -16.42 17.82
CA VAL A 710 5.83 -16.00 17.26
C VAL A 710 5.09 -17.13 16.51
N TYR A 711 5.78 -18.21 16.14
CA TYR A 711 5.18 -19.41 15.54
C TYR A 711 4.56 -20.34 16.59
N TYR A 712 5.00 -20.21 17.84
CA TYR A 712 4.53 -20.98 18.99
C TYR A 712 3.52 -20.19 19.82
N SER A 713 3.81 -18.93 20.11
CA SER A 713 2.90 -18.03 20.83
C SER A 713 1.61 -17.83 20.04
N THR A 714 0.49 -17.96 20.71
CA THR A 714 -0.84 -17.84 20.10
C THR A 714 -1.59 -16.63 20.62
N LEU A 715 -2.59 -16.21 19.85
CA LEU A 715 -3.51 -15.15 20.23
C LEU A 715 -4.24 -15.48 21.55
N ALA A 716 -4.46 -16.76 21.85
CA ALA A 716 -5.07 -17.22 23.08
C ALA A 716 -4.31 -16.80 24.35
N GLU A 717 -2.99 -16.58 24.28
CA GLU A 717 -2.22 -16.05 25.43
C GLU A 717 -2.73 -14.66 25.88
N PHE A 718 -3.47 -13.97 25.03
CA PHE A 718 -4.02 -12.64 25.26
C PHE A 718 -5.55 -12.61 25.27
N PHE A 719 -6.22 -13.46 24.49
CA PHE A 719 -7.67 -13.38 24.25
C PHE A 719 -8.46 -14.61 24.75
N GLU A 720 -7.85 -15.55 25.47
CA GLU A 720 -8.59 -16.62 26.15
C GLU A 720 -8.47 -16.52 27.68
N PRO A 721 -9.51 -16.89 28.45
CA PRO A 721 -9.39 -16.95 29.90
C PRO A 721 -8.25 -17.86 30.35
N ILE A 722 -7.49 -17.41 31.35
CA ILE A 722 -6.43 -18.23 31.95
C ILE A 722 -7.08 -19.45 32.60
N LYS A 723 -6.75 -20.62 32.12
CA LYS A 723 -7.20 -21.89 32.73
C LYS A 723 -6.37 -22.13 33.99
N ASN A 724 -6.98 -21.99 35.17
CA ASN A 724 -6.38 -22.34 36.47
C ASN A 724 -6.07 -23.82 36.57
#